data_0ae3ae79f81decdeb177fea552eb5b6a
#
_entry.id   0ae3ae79f81decdeb177fea552eb5b6a
#
_cell.length_a   1.000
_cell.length_b   1.000
_cell.length_c   1.000
_cell.angle_alpha   90.00
_cell.angle_beta   90.00
_cell.angle_gamma   90.00
#
_symmetry.space_group_name_H-M   'P 1'
#
loop_
_entity.id
_entity.type
_entity.pdbx_description
1 polymer ?
#
loop_
_entity_poly.entity_id
_entity_poly.type
_entity_poly.pdbx_seq_one_letter_code
_entity_poly.pdbx_strand_id
1 'polypeptide(L)'
;MPKQNSSKSAEADGIRRVNWGNESANLPILDLIAVQKESYDWFIKTGLQELLNEISPVEDFTGKNWILEFGKYYFDEARYTPAECLVKGLTFDAPLKAETKLTNKQTGKSVRQDVFLGDIPKMTDNGTFIINGVERCIVNQLVRSPGAYFTGTTDPSTGKILYSAEVRPLFGSWLDFSISRHGVLTVRIDRRRKYAATTLLRAVGISEDAELLHIFADTEKTHPYISATIEKDTTKSYEEAVVEIYRKMRPGEPAVLDNAEDLLKNLFFNPRRYSLGSVGRYKLNKKLGLNISNSPENWILTKEDIIGIIKYLIRLSTGQGNIDDIDHLANRRIRRVGELVANSAFKVGLMRLERSIKERMSLAGTQMDLTPSQIVNARPIIASINDFFRTSQLSTILDQTNPLSELDNLRRLTVMGVGGISRERASFSIRDINSSQYSRICPVRSPEGPNIGLVTYLALYARVNEYGFLEAPYRKVYQDKNTGKSRVSGEIVYLSAEDEQNYYVTHAGVSVDTKGYFVEDRIPARYKGEFLETESKNISFIDVVPRQVLGIAASLVPFVAHDEANRALMGTHMQCQAVPLIIPASPVVGTGMEYVIPQALKRAIYSPEDGKVVYIDASKVTIKGKSGKEYVYTIEKF
;
A
#
# COMPACT_ATOMS: atom_id res chain seq x y z
N MET A 1 -21.05 30.20 -31.74
CA MET A 1 -21.65 30.23 -30.39
C MET A 1 -22.30 28.88 -30.13
N PRO A 2 -21.83 28.02 -29.22
CA PRO A 2 -22.52 26.77 -28.92
C PRO A 2 -23.74 27.08 -28.07
N LYS A 3 -24.84 26.40 -28.37
CA LYS A 3 -26.11 26.50 -27.64
C LYS A 3 -25.90 26.15 -26.18
N GLN A 4 -26.22 27.07 -25.29
CA GLN A 4 -26.33 26.83 -23.86
C GLN A 4 -27.46 25.80 -23.61
N ASN A 5 -27.11 24.56 -23.36
CA ASN A 5 -28.01 23.63 -22.69
C ASN A 5 -28.07 24.03 -21.23
N SER A 6 -29.08 24.79 -20.87
CA SER A 6 -29.42 25.11 -19.49
C SER A 6 -29.79 23.83 -18.76
N SER A 7 -28.83 23.18 -18.09
CA SER A 7 -29.17 22.27 -17.01
C SER A 7 -29.98 23.08 -15.99
N LYS A 8 -31.20 22.64 -15.71
CA LYS A 8 -32.08 23.23 -14.67
C LYS A 8 -31.33 23.19 -13.35
N SER A 9 -30.67 24.30 -12.99
CA SER A 9 -30.11 24.52 -11.67
C SER A 9 -31.25 24.53 -10.68
N ALA A 10 -31.16 23.70 -9.64
CA ALA A 10 -32.09 23.72 -8.54
C ALA A 10 -32.03 25.12 -7.90
N GLU A 11 -33.11 25.89 -8.06
CA GLU A 11 -33.36 27.13 -7.33
C GLU A 11 -33.78 26.75 -5.92
N ALA A 12 -32.81 26.40 -5.04
CA ALA A 12 -33.13 26.16 -3.64
C ALA A 12 -33.30 27.46 -2.85
N ASP A 13 -32.64 28.57 -3.26
CA ASP A 13 -32.61 29.84 -2.53
C ASP A 13 -32.96 31.06 -3.40
N GLY A 14 -33.59 30.90 -4.55
CA GLY A 14 -33.89 32.01 -5.47
C GLY A 14 -32.65 32.66 -6.11
N ILE A 15 -31.44 32.14 -5.90
CA ILE A 15 -30.18 32.66 -6.42
C ILE A 15 -29.86 31.92 -7.71
N ARG A 16 -29.77 32.65 -8.81
CA ARG A 16 -29.32 32.09 -10.10
C ARG A 16 -27.82 31.80 -10.06
N ARG A 17 -27.45 30.52 -10.16
CA ARG A 17 -26.05 30.08 -10.26
C ARG A 17 -25.63 29.98 -11.72
N VAL A 18 -24.44 30.48 -12.05
CA VAL A 18 -23.83 30.39 -13.37
C VAL A 18 -22.67 29.40 -13.28
N ASN A 19 -22.73 28.33 -14.08
CA ASN A 19 -21.64 27.38 -14.21
C ASN A 19 -20.68 27.85 -15.33
N TRP A 20 -19.45 28.16 -14.96
CA TRP A 20 -18.40 28.62 -15.86
C TRP A 20 -17.46 27.48 -16.28
N GLY A 21 -17.69 26.28 -15.74
CA GLY A 21 -16.90 25.09 -16.04
C GLY A 21 -17.18 24.55 -17.43
N ASN A 22 -16.19 23.90 -18.01
CA ASN A 22 -16.32 23.21 -19.29
C ASN A 22 -16.89 21.78 -19.05
N GLU A 23 -18.14 21.55 -19.45
CA GLU A 23 -18.85 20.28 -19.23
C GLU A 23 -18.25 19.09 -20.02
N SER A 24 -17.46 19.35 -21.05
CA SER A 24 -16.88 18.33 -21.92
C SER A 24 -15.81 17.45 -21.24
N ALA A 25 -15.35 17.80 -20.08
CA ALA A 25 -14.27 17.13 -19.35
C ALA A 25 -14.74 16.45 -18.02
N ASN A 26 -16.01 16.08 -17.90
CA ASN A 26 -16.52 15.49 -16.66
C ASN A 26 -16.14 14.02 -16.53
N LEU A 27 -15.01 13.77 -15.84
CA LEU A 27 -14.76 12.46 -15.24
C LEU A 27 -15.63 12.38 -13.96
N PRO A 28 -16.50 11.38 -13.80
CA PRO A 28 -17.25 11.20 -12.57
C PRO A 28 -16.27 11.00 -11.41
N ILE A 29 -16.55 11.65 -10.30
CA ILE A 29 -15.73 11.50 -9.10
C ILE A 29 -15.94 10.09 -8.56
N LEU A 30 -14.84 9.41 -8.27
CA LEU A 30 -14.84 8.07 -7.68
C LEU A 30 -15.45 8.10 -6.28
N ASP A 31 -15.83 6.94 -5.76
CA ASP A 31 -16.12 6.81 -4.33
C ASP A 31 -14.86 7.20 -3.53
N LEU A 32 -14.93 8.34 -2.85
CA LEU A 32 -13.79 8.95 -2.16
C LEU A 32 -13.31 8.14 -0.95
N ILE A 33 -14.14 7.25 -0.42
CA ILE A 33 -13.83 6.33 0.69
C ILE A 33 -13.56 4.88 0.23
N ALA A 34 -13.57 4.62 -1.07
CA ALA A 34 -13.31 3.29 -1.64
C ALA A 34 -11.97 2.69 -1.15
N VAL A 35 -10.93 3.52 -1.01
CA VAL A 35 -9.60 3.08 -0.54
C VAL A 35 -9.67 2.38 0.82
N GLN A 36 -10.54 2.84 1.72
CA GLN A 36 -10.76 2.22 3.04
C GLN A 36 -11.63 0.97 2.92
N LYS A 37 -12.79 1.09 2.27
CA LYS A 37 -13.78 0.01 2.16
C LYS A 37 -13.26 -1.20 1.42
N GLU A 38 -12.74 -1.01 0.20
CA GLU A 38 -12.21 -2.12 -0.63
C GLU A 38 -11.11 -2.90 0.08
N SER A 39 -10.24 -2.21 0.82
CA SER A 39 -9.17 -2.84 1.55
C SER A 39 -9.67 -3.65 2.74
N TYR A 40 -10.64 -3.13 3.49
CA TYR A 40 -11.23 -3.86 4.60
C TYR A 40 -12.08 -5.04 4.11
N ASP A 41 -12.81 -4.87 3.01
CA ASP A 41 -13.55 -5.94 2.35
C ASP A 41 -12.64 -7.09 1.90
N TRP A 42 -11.46 -6.76 1.34
CA TRP A 42 -10.45 -7.76 1.03
C TRP A 42 -10.00 -8.53 2.28
N PHE A 43 -9.74 -7.83 3.40
CA PHE A 43 -9.36 -8.47 4.65
C PHE A 43 -10.43 -9.46 5.12
N ILE A 44 -11.70 -9.02 5.12
CA ILE A 44 -12.84 -9.85 5.56
C ILE A 44 -13.09 -11.02 4.61
N LYS A 45 -12.97 -10.86 3.28
CA LYS A 45 -13.34 -11.89 2.31
C LYS A 45 -12.21 -12.86 1.98
N THR A 46 -10.96 -12.39 1.99
CA THR A 46 -9.81 -13.15 1.50
C THR A 46 -8.68 -13.21 2.51
N GLY A 47 -8.28 -12.08 3.06
CA GLY A 47 -7.10 -11.96 3.92
C GLY A 47 -7.16 -12.82 5.19
N LEU A 48 -8.33 -12.97 5.81
CA LEU A 48 -8.51 -13.85 6.97
C LEU A 48 -8.27 -15.31 6.61
N GLN A 49 -8.80 -15.79 5.47
CA GLN A 49 -8.59 -17.17 5.04
C GLN A 49 -7.13 -17.45 4.71
N GLU A 50 -6.46 -16.50 4.04
CA GLU A 50 -5.02 -16.62 3.75
C GLU A 50 -4.20 -16.75 5.04
N LEU A 51 -4.49 -15.94 6.06
CA LEU A 51 -3.80 -16.00 7.34
C LEU A 51 -4.10 -17.29 8.12
N LEU A 52 -5.33 -17.80 8.10
CA LEU A 52 -5.66 -19.09 8.71
C LEU A 52 -4.95 -20.25 7.99
N ASN A 53 -4.88 -20.21 6.67
CA ASN A 53 -4.17 -21.21 5.87
C ASN A 53 -2.65 -21.16 6.10
N GLU A 54 -2.07 -19.98 6.38
CA GLU A 54 -0.63 -19.82 6.66
C GLU A 54 -0.21 -20.56 7.92
N ILE A 55 -1.05 -20.57 8.96
CA ILE A 55 -0.75 -21.28 10.21
C ILE A 55 -1.20 -22.74 10.21
N SER A 56 -2.17 -23.11 9.38
CA SER A 56 -2.71 -24.48 9.29
C SER A 56 -1.83 -25.36 8.37
N PRO A 57 -1.56 -26.61 8.75
CA PRO A 57 -1.90 -27.27 9.99
C PRO A 57 -0.96 -26.93 11.17
N VAL A 58 -1.49 -26.93 12.39
CA VAL A 58 -0.72 -26.76 13.61
C VAL A 58 -0.47 -28.14 14.23
N GLU A 59 0.79 -28.51 14.36
CA GLU A 59 1.21 -29.75 15.00
C GLU A 59 1.75 -29.52 16.42
N ASP A 60 1.68 -30.53 17.28
CA ASP A 60 2.34 -30.49 18.59
C ASP A 60 3.87 -30.39 18.45
N PHE A 61 4.60 -30.01 19.52
CA PHE A 61 6.06 -29.83 19.45
C PHE A 61 6.82 -31.10 19.02
N THR A 62 6.25 -32.28 19.29
CA THR A 62 6.82 -33.54 18.89
C THR A 62 6.43 -33.98 17.48
N GLY A 63 5.39 -33.39 16.91
CA GLY A 63 4.81 -33.71 15.60
C GLY A 63 4.15 -35.10 15.54
N LYS A 64 4.00 -35.80 16.68
CA LYS A 64 3.61 -37.22 16.72
C LYS A 64 2.18 -37.49 17.20
N ASN A 65 1.60 -36.58 18.01
CA ASN A 65 0.36 -36.87 18.70
C ASN A 65 -0.86 -36.18 18.08
N TRP A 66 -0.80 -34.89 17.88
CA TRP A 66 -1.96 -34.08 17.53
C TRP A 66 -1.71 -33.18 16.34
N ILE A 67 -2.75 -32.99 15.52
CA ILE A 67 -2.78 -32.01 14.43
C ILE A 67 -4.11 -31.26 14.47
N LEU A 68 -4.04 -29.92 14.42
CA LEU A 68 -5.19 -29.04 14.32
C LEU A 68 -5.20 -28.36 12.97
N GLU A 69 -6.31 -28.45 12.27
CA GLU A 69 -6.55 -27.81 10.97
C GLU A 69 -7.65 -26.76 11.12
N PHE A 70 -7.42 -25.56 10.58
CA PHE A 70 -8.44 -24.53 10.45
C PHE A 70 -9.11 -24.65 9.08
N GLY A 71 -10.45 -24.67 9.06
CA GLY A 71 -11.27 -24.73 7.87
C GLY A 71 -11.81 -23.36 7.48
N LYS A 72 -13.09 -23.32 7.11
CA LYS A 72 -13.80 -22.09 6.76
C LYS A 72 -14.13 -21.27 8.01
N TYR A 73 -14.14 -19.95 7.84
CA TYR A 73 -14.59 -19.04 8.88
C TYR A 73 -15.90 -18.35 8.51
N TYR A 74 -16.59 -17.84 9.50
CA TYR A 74 -17.79 -17.05 9.35
C TYR A 74 -17.92 -16.05 10.51
N PHE A 75 -18.69 -15.01 10.27
CA PHE A 75 -19.04 -14.01 11.27
C PHE A 75 -20.47 -14.21 11.73
N ASP A 76 -20.68 -14.14 13.03
CA ASP A 76 -22.01 -13.97 13.59
C ASP A 76 -22.47 -12.51 13.39
N GLU A 77 -23.77 -12.26 13.56
CA GLU A 77 -24.30 -10.91 13.51
C GLU A 77 -23.73 -10.02 14.63
N ALA A 78 -23.53 -8.74 14.32
CA ALA A 78 -23.12 -7.78 15.33
C ALA A 78 -24.21 -7.63 16.39
N ARG A 79 -23.82 -7.61 17.68
CA ARG A 79 -24.76 -7.52 18.80
C ARG A 79 -25.47 -6.19 18.92
N TYR A 80 -24.83 -5.14 18.46
CA TYR A 80 -25.31 -3.75 18.57
C TYR A 80 -25.15 -3.04 17.22
N THR A 81 -26.00 -2.05 17.01
CA THR A 81 -25.88 -1.14 15.86
C THR A 81 -24.78 -0.11 16.10
N PRO A 82 -24.23 0.54 15.04
CA PRO A 82 -23.23 1.61 15.21
C PRO A 82 -23.71 2.74 16.14
N ALA A 83 -24.96 3.18 16.00
CA ALA A 83 -25.56 4.24 16.84
C ALA A 83 -25.64 3.84 18.31
N GLU A 84 -26.05 2.61 18.60
CA GLU A 84 -26.07 2.09 19.97
C GLU A 84 -24.67 2.00 20.58
N CYS A 85 -23.67 1.63 19.78
CA CYS A 85 -22.28 1.55 20.25
C CYS A 85 -21.74 2.92 20.65
N LEU A 86 -22.06 3.97 19.90
CA LEU A 86 -21.68 5.35 20.23
C LEU A 86 -22.31 5.80 21.55
N VAL A 87 -23.65 5.59 21.73
CA VAL A 87 -24.38 6.01 22.93
C VAL A 87 -23.95 5.21 24.17
N LYS A 88 -23.78 3.90 24.04
CA LYS A 88 -23.47 3.00 25.17
C LYS A 88 -21.96 2.89 25.47
N GLY A 89 -21.09 3.54 24.70
CA GLY A 89 -19.64 3.45 24.88
C GLY A 89 -19.07 2.07 24.53
N LEU A 90 -19.67 1.35 23.56
CA LEU A 90 -19.27 -0.01 23.17
C LEU A 90 -18.45 -0.01 21.89
N THR A 91 -17.83 -1.15 21.60
CA THR A 91 -17.15 -1.40 20.32
C THR A 91 -18.14 -2.02 19.32
N PHE A 92 -18.14 -1.52 18.10
CA PHE A 92 -18.89 -2.13 17.01
C PHE A 92 -18.07 -3.26 16.40
N ASP A 93 -18.37 -4.50 16.80
CA ASP A 93 -17.65 -5.71 16.41
C ASP A 93 -18.61 -6.85 16.04
N ALA A 94 -18.04 -7.90 15.44
CA ALA A 94 -18.75 -9.11 15.14
C ALA A 94 -17.88 -10.31 15.57
N PRO A 95 -18.50 -11.35 16.21
CA PRO A 95 -17.80 -12.55 16.60
C PRO A 95 -17.31 -13.35 15.37
N LEU A 96 -16.01 -13.64 15.32
CA LEU A 96 -15.40 -14.50 14.32
C LEU A 96 -15.34 -15.95 14.84
N LYS A 97 -15.87 -16.88 14.07
CA LYS A 97 -15.76 -18.33 14.32
C LYS A 97 -15.10 -19.01 13.13
N ALA A 98 -14.37 -20.09 13.41
CA ALA A 98 -13.77 -20.93 12.39
C ALA A 98 -14.05 -22.41 12.67
N GLU A 99 -14.38 -23.14 11.61
CA GLU A 99 -14.44 -24.59 11.65
C GLU A 99 -13.04 -25.13 11.92
N THR A 100 -12.91 -25.98 12.93
CA THR A 100 -11.63 -26.58 13.29
C THR A 100 -11.76 -28.10 13.36
N LYS A 101 -10.71 -28.77 12.86
CA LYS A 101 -10.61 -30.24 12.92
C LYS A 101 -9.37 -30.63 13.71
N LEU A 102 -9.57 -31.28 14.84
CA LEU A 102 -8.52 -31.83 15.65
C LEU A 102 -8.40 -33.33 15.37
N THR A 103 -7.23 -33.80 14.98
CA THR A 103 -6.95 -35.19 14.66
C THR A 103 -5.86 -35.72 15.58
N ASN A 104 -6.13 -36.84 16.20
CA ASN A 104 -5.13 -37.62 16.94
C ASN A 104 -4.40 -38.53 15.94
N LYS A 105 -3.10 -38.31 15.75
CA LYS A 105 -2.27 -39.09 14.79
C LYS A 105 -2.09 -40.56 15.20
N GLN A 106 -2.17 -40.89 16.49
CA GLN A 106 -1.98 -42.23 16.97
C GLN A 106 -3.23 -43.11 16.80
N THR A 107 -4.43 -42.52 17.07
CA THR A 107 -5.70 -43.28 17.02
C THR A 107 -6.47 -43.06 15.71
N GLY A 108 -6.10 -42.09 14.91
CA GLY A 108 -6.80 -41.67 13.68
C GLY A 108 -8.16 -41.01 13.93
N LYS A 109 -8.58 -40.84 15.18
CA LYS A 109 -9.84 -40.17 15.52
C LYS A 109 -9.75 -38.67 15.23
N SER A 110 -10.79 -38.09 14.61
CA SER A 110 -10.91 -36.65 14.36
C SER A 110 -12.19 -36.08 14.95
N VAL A 111 -12.08 -34.90 15.57
CA VAL A 111 -13.21 -34.13 16.11
C VAL A 111 -13.31 -32.81 15.35
N ARG A 112 -14.49 -32.51 14.84
CA ARG A 112 -14.76 -31.20 14.19
C ARG A 112 -15.64 -30.37 15.10
N GLN A 113 -15.30 -29.10 15.24
CA GLN A 113 -16.05 -28.16 16.06
C GLN A 113 -15.80 -26.73 15.57
N ASP A 114 -16.82 -25.88 15.65
CA ASP A 114 -16.69 -24.44 15.45
C ASP A 114 -16.10 -23.80 16.69
N VAL A 115 -15.03 -23.05 16.51
CA VAL A 115 -14.31 -22.40 17.60
C VAL A 115 -14.34 -20.88 17.43
N PHE A 116 -14.61 -20.19 18.53
CA PHE A 116 -14.56 -18.74 18.60
C PHE A 116 -13.10 -18.27 18.59
N LEU A 117 -12.78 -17.37 17.64
CA LEU A 117 -11.43 -16.80 17.48
C LEU A 117 -11.32 -15.38 18.04
N GLY A 118 -12.42 -14.68 18.24
CA GLY A 118 -12.44 -13.35 18.82
C GLY A 118 -13.48 -12.43 18.20
N ASP A 119 -13.69 -11.28 18.80
CA ASP A 119 -14.53 -10.22 18.27
C ASP A 119 -13.67 -9.31 17.39
N ILE A 120 -14.08 -9.11 16.14
CA ILE A 120 -13.37 -8.31 15.14
C ILE A 120 -14.14 -6.98 14.97
N PRO A 121 -13.50 -5.82 15.20
CA PRO A 121 -14.13 -4.53 14.96
C PRO A 121 -14.59 -4.40 13.51
N LYS A 122 -15.86 -4.08 13.32
CA LYS A 122 -16.49 -3.96 12.01
C LYS A 122 -16.41 -2.52 11.51
N MET A 123 -16.12 -2.36 10.21
CA MET A 123 -16.11 -1.03 9.59
C MET A 123 -17.53 -0.51 9.39
N THR A 124 -17.75 0.77 9.67
CA THR A 124 -19.01 1.47 9.39
C THR A 124 -19.13 1.78 7.89
N ASP A 125 -20.34 2.16 7.47
CA ASP A 125 -20.59 2.58 6.09
C ASP A 125 -19.75 3.79 5.65
N ASN A 126 -19.25 4.58 6.59
CA ASN A 126 -18.38 5.74 6.34
C ASN A 126 -16.90 5.41 6.32
N GLY A 127 -16.50 4.12 6.43
CA GLY A 127 -15.10 3.71 6.40
C GLY A 127 -14.36 3.92 7.72
N THR A 128 -15.05 4.07 8.83
CA THR A 128 -14.52 4.29 10.19
C THR A 128 -14.76 3.08 11.09
N PHE A 129 -14.21 3.09 12.30
CA PHE A 129 -14.40 2.07 13.32
C PHE A 129 -14.86 2.72 14.62
N ILE A 130 -15.81 2.08 15.31
CA ILE A 130 -16.28 2.53 16.64
C ILE A 130 -15.63 1.62 17.68
N ILE A 131 -14.76 2.21 18.51
CA ILE A 131 -14.01 1.50 19.55
C ILE A 131 -14.32 2.17 20.90
N ASN A 132 -14.96 1.45 21.81
CA ASN A 132 -15.39 1.96 23.13
C ASN A 132 -16.20 3.28 23.01
N GLY A 133 -17.10 3.35 22.03
CA GLY A 133 -17.93 4.54 21.79
C GLY A 133 -17.22 5.71 21.13
N VAL A 134 -15.95 5.56 20.74
CA VAL A 134 -15.19 6.59 20.02
C VAL A 134 -14.99 6.17 18.57
N GLU A 135 -15.35 7.06 17.65
CA GLU A 135 -15.13 6.82 16.21
C GLU A 135 -13.67 7.06 15.85
N ARG A 136 -13.05 6.05 15.20
CA ARG A 136 -11.64 6.06 14.83
C ARG A 136 -11.45 5.79 13.34
N CYS A 137 -10.40 6.38 12.80
CA CYS A 137 -9.93 6.13 11.44
C CYS A 137 -8.55 5.47 11.47
N ILE A 138 -8.35 4.46 10.63
CA ILE A 138 -7.03 3.87 10.41
C ILE A 138 -6.40 4.61 9.23
N VAL A 139 -5.31 5.32 9.51
CA VAL A 139 -4.57 6.08 8.51
C VAL A 139 -3.75 5.15 7.62
N ASN A 140 -3.84 5.33 6.31
CA ASN A 140 -3.05 4.56 5.36
C ASN A 140 -1.55 4.93 5.49
N GLN A 141 -0.68 3.93 5.42
CA GLN A 141 0.75 4.10 5.59
C GLN A 141 1.49 3.98 4.26
N LEU A 142 2.32 4.97 3.93
CA LEU A 142 3.20 4.95 2.76
C LEU A 142 4.56 4.39 3.16
N VAL A 143 4.91 3.21 2.65
CA VAL A 143 6.15 2.50 2.98
C VAL A 143 6.94 2.19 1.71
N ARG A 144 8.24 1.96 1.87
CA ARG A 144 9.05 1.41 0.78
C ARG A 144 8.58 0.00 0.45
N SER A 145 8.38 -0.31 -0.83
CA SER A 145 7.96 -1.65 -1.24
C SER A 145 9.07 -2.68 -0.99
N PRO A 146 8.76 -3.96 -0.76
CA PRO A 146 9.77 -5.00 -0.84
C PRO A 146 10.33 -5.11 -2.27
N GLY A 147 11.59 -5.55 -2.40
CA GLY A 147 12.28 -5.68 -3.68
C GLY A 147 13.77 -5.39 -3.58
N ALA A 148 14.46 -5.25 -4.72
CA ALA A 148 15.84 -4.85 -4.81
C ALA A 148 15.97 -3.40 -5.30
N TYR A 149 16.79 -2.61 -4.62
CA TYR A 149 17.03 -1.20 -4.89
C TYR A 149 18.48 -0.95 -5.18
N PHE A 150 18.77 -0.30 -6.28
CA PHE A 150 20.10 0.02 -6.73
C PHE A 150 20.37 1.51 -6.56
N THR A 151 21.36 1.84 -5.76
CA THR A 151 21.72 3.23 -5.44
C THR A 151 23.19 3.50 -5.77
N GLY A 152 23.53 4.76 -5.98
CA GLY A 152 24.91 5.20 -6.20
C GLY A 152 25.26 6.34 -5.25
N THR A 153 26.44 6.25 -4.63
CA THR A 153 26.99 7.31 -3.79
C THR A 153 28.32 7.76 -4.35
N THR A 154 28.50 9.08 -4.52
CA THR A 154 29.78 9.63 -4.98
C THR A 154 30.80 9.56 -3.85
N ASP A 155 31.93 8.92 -4.11
CA ASP A 155 33.06 8.89 -3.16
C ASP A 155 33.72 10.27 -3.12
N PRO A 156 33.76 10.96 -1.96
CA PRO A 156 34.35 12.28 -1.85
C PRO A 156 35.85 12.36 -2.20
N SER A 157 36.57 11.22 -2.07
CA SER A 157 38.02 11.19 -2.30
C SER A 157 38.41 10.96 -3.75
N THR A 158 37.61 10.18 -4.50
CA THR A 158 37.93 9.79 -5.88
C THR A 158 36.98 10.36 -6.93
N GLY A 159 35.86 10.95 -6.51
CA GLY A 159 34.79 11.39 -7.41
C GLY A 159 34.05 10.26 -8.14
N LYS A 160 34.42 8.99 -7.90
CA LYS A 160 33.76 7.85 -8.53
C LYS A 160 32.45 7.53 -7.85
N ILE A 161 31.44 7.12 -8.62
CA ILE A 161 30.18 6.63 -8.09
C ILE A 161 30.38 5.19 -7.63
N LEU A 162 30.13 4.94 -6.35
CA LEU A 162 30.12 3.60 -5.75
C LEU A 162 28.68 3.12 -5.74
N TYR A 163 28.42 2.03 -6.44
CA TYR A 163 27.11 1.44 -6.56
C TYR A 163 26.84 0.43 -5.44
N SER A 164 25.60 0.40 -4.97
CA SER A 164 25.12 -0.57 -3.99
C SER A 164 23.74 -1.06 -4.34
N ALA A 165 23.42 -2.28 -3.90
CA ALA A 165 22.10 -2.89 -4.06
C ALA A 165 21.58 -3.33 -2.69
N GLU A 166 20.39 -2.89 -2.31
CA GLU A 166 19.72 -3.23 -1.06
C GLU A 166 18.51 -4.12 -1.38
N VAL A 167 18.48 -5.34 -0.86
CA VAL A 167 17.34 -6.25 -0.96
C VAL A 167 16.52 -6.16 0.31
N ARG A 168 15.28 -5.72 0.16
CA ARG A 168 14.31 -5.60 1.26
C ARG A 168 13.19 -6.60 1.09
N PRO A 169 13.06 -7.57 2.01
CA PRO A 169 11.88 -8.43 2.06
C PRO A 169 10.67 -7.71 2.67
N LEU A 170 9.50 -8.32 2.55
CA LEU A 170 8.32 -7.91 3.30
C LEU A 170 8.53 -8.14 4.81
N PHE A 171 9.11 -9.27 5.16
CA PHE A 171 9.66 -9.59 6.48
C PHE A 171 10.84 -10.55 6.34
N GLY A 172 11.81 -10.44 7.23
CA GLY A 172 13.04 -11.23 7.22
C GLY A 172 14.29 -10.37 7.14
N SER A 173 15.43 -11.01 6.90
CA SER A 173 16.75 -10.37 6.91
C SER A 173 17.03 -9.59 5.63
N TRP A 174 17.68 -8.44 5.76
CA TRP A 174 18.07 -7.60 4.62
C TRP A 174 19.43 -8.02 4.07
N LEU A 175 19.62 -7.83 2.75
CA LEU A 175 20.91 -8.00 2.09
C LEU A 175 21.34 -6.67 1.46
N ASP A 176 22.56 -6.22 1.79
CA ASP A 176 23.15 -5.03 1.22
C ASP A 176 24.43 -5.42 0.46
N PHE A 177 24.40 -5.35 -0.86
CA PHE A 177 25.56 -5.52 -1.72
C PHE A 177 26.21 -4.18 -2.00
N SER A 178 27.53 -4.11 -2.03
CA SER A 178 28.25 -2.89 -2.38
C SER A 178 29.56 -3.19 -3.11
N ILE A 179 29.90 -2.34 -4.08
CA ILE A 179 31.19 -2.36 -4.76
C ILE A 179 32.15 -1.43 -4.00
N SER A 180 33.32 -1.94 -3.64
CA SER A 180 34.35 -1.15 -2.99
C SER A 180 35.16 -0.34 -4.03
N ARG A 181 35.97 0.65 -3.55
CA ARG A 181 36.89 1.43 -4.41
C ARG A 181 37.86 0.57 -5.22
N HIS A 182 38.19 -0.61 -4.73
CA HIS A 182 39.12 -1.56 -5.35
C HIS A 182 38.44 -2.60 -6.24
N GLY A 183 37.15 -2.40 -6.58
CA GLY A 183 36.41 -3.34 -7.44
C GLY A 183 35.97 -4.61 -6.74
N VAL A 184 36.04 -4.70 -5.42
CA VAL A 184 35.62 -5.88 -4.66
C VAL A 184 34.15 -5.78 -4.30
N LEU A 185 33.39 -6.83 -4.61
CA LEU A 185 32.00 -6.99 -4.25
C LEU A 185 31.88 -7.50 -2.80
N THR A 186 31.16 -6.78 -1.99
CA THR A 186 30.90 -7.15 -0.59
C THR A 186 29.42 -7.21 -0.31
N VAL A 187 29.02 -8.08 0.63
CA VAL A 187 27.64 -8.22 1.08
C VAL A 187 27.57 -8.04 2.60
N ARG A 188 26.47 -7.48 3.10
CA ARG A 188 26.11 -7.42 4.52
C ARG A 188 24.74 -8.05 4.72
N ILE A 189 24.60 -8.80 5.79
CA ILE A 189 23.33 -9.34 6.25
C ILE A 189 22.90 -8.52 7.47
N ASP A 190 21.68 -7.97 7.46
CA ASP A 190 21.10 -7.15 8.53
C ASP A 190 22.05 -6.02 9.01
N ARG A 191 22.76 -5.39 8.06
CA ARG A 191 23.73 -4.30 8.33
C ARG A 191 24.88 -4.67 9.29
N ARG A 192 25.14 -5.96 9.49
CA ARG A 192 26.24 -6.47 10.30
C ARG A 192 27.57 -6.39 9.54
N ARG A 193 28.54 -7.24 9.91
CA ARG A 193 29.89 -7.27 9.30
C ARG A 193 29.84 -7.62 7.81
N LYS A 194 30.82 -7.11 7.04
CA LYS A 194 30.95 -7.38 5.61
C LYS A 194 31.53 -8.76 5.33
N TYR A 195 31.07 -9.38 4.26
CA TYR A 195 31.61 -10.59 3.65
C TYR A 195 31.99 -10.30 2.19
N ALA A 196 32.81 -11.14 1.57
CA ALA A 196 32.89 -11.18 0.12
C ALA A 196 31.55 -11.66 -0.46
N ALA A 197 31.11 -11.12 -1.60
CA ALA A 197 29.87 -11.59 -2.23
C ALA A 197 29.98 -13.06 -2.69
N THR A 198 31.18 -13.51 -3.02
CA THR A 198 31.50 -14.91 -3.35
C THR A 198 31.26 -15.85 -2.17
N THR A 199 31.55 -15.44 -0.93
CA THR A 199 31.19 -16.21 0.28
C THR A 199 29.70 -16.51 0.34
N LEU A 200 28.83 -15.52 0.05
CA LEU A 200 27.38 -15.75 0.02
C LEU A 200 26.98 -16.66 -1.15
N LEU A 201 27.56 -16.48 -2.34
CA LEU A 201 27.28 -17.33 -3.51
C LEU A 201 27.66 -18.79 -3.24
N ARG A 202 28.83 -19.05 -2.60
CA ARG A 202 29.24 -20.40 -2.17
C ARG A 202 28.26 -20.99 -1.16
N ALA A 203 27.86 -20.21 -0.17
CA ALA A 203 26.89 -20.64 0.85
C ALA A 203 25.48 -20.92 0.29
N VAL A 204 25.15 -20.40 -0.90
CA VAL A 204 23.89 -20.68 -1.61
C VAL A 204 24.05 -21.86 -2.59
N GLY A 205 25.24 -22.45 -2.67
CA GLY A 205 25.51 -23.69 -3.41
C GLY A 205 26.14 -23.48 -4.80
N ILE A 206 26.93 -22.40 -4.98
CA ILE A 206 27.81 -22.19 -6.14
C ILE A 206 29.24 -22.19 -5.60
N SER A 207 29.81 -23.38 -5.44
CA SER A 207 31.04 -23.56 -4.64
C SER A 207 32.32 -23.33 -5.41
N GLU A 208 32.35 -23.67 -6.70
CA GLU A 208 33.57 -23.66 -7.52
C GLU A 208 33.87 -22.30 -8.14
N ASP A 209 35.15 -21.91 -8.14
CA ASP A 209 35.60 -20.64 -8.76
C ASP A 209 35.33 -20.63 -10.26
N ALA A 210 35.48 -21.78 -10.94
CA ALA A 210 35.22 -21.93 -12.37
C ALA A 210 33.73 -21.70 -12.69
N GLU A 211 32.82 -22.20 -11.85
CA GLU A 211 31.39 -22.01 -12.01
C GLU A 211 31.00 -20.52 -11.78
N LEU A 212 31.57 -19.87 -10.76
CA LEU A 212 31.38 -18.45 -10.51
C LEU A 212 31.81 -17.60 -11.71
N LEU A 213 33.02 -17.84 -12.24
CA LEU A 213 33.54 -17.14 -13.43
C LEU A 213 32.69 -17.40 -14.68
N HIS A 214 32.20 -18.62 -14.87
CA HIS A 214 31.33 -18.96 -15.98
C HIS A 214 29.97 -18.23 -15.91
N ILE A 215 29.33 -18.20 -14.73
CA ILE A 215 28.03 -17.53 -14.51
C ILE A 215 28.12 -16.02 -14.80
N PHE A 216 29.24 -15.38 -14.45
CA PHE A 216 29.45 -13.95 -14.61
C PHE A 216 30.27 -13.54 -15.83
N ALA A 217 30.66 -14.50 -16.70
CA ALA A 217 31.50 -14.25 -17.86
C ALA A 217 31.04 -13.12 -18.78
N ASP A 218 29.71 -12.95 -18.93
CA ASP A 218 29.11 -11.87 -19.73
C ASP A 218 29.38 -10.48 -19.15
N THR A 219 29.46 -10.38 -17.82
CA THR A 219 29.59 -9.10 -17.09
C THR A 219 31.05 -8.76 -16.78
N GLU A 220 31.97 -9.72 -16.79
CA GLU A 220 33.40 -9.53 -16.49
C GLU A 220 34.23 -8.99 -17.63
N LYS A 221 33.71 -8.92 -18.85
CA LYS A 221 34.44 -8.45 -20.05
C LYS A 221 35.00 -7.02 -19.88
N THR A 222 34.38 -6.18 -19.07
CA THR A 222 34.75 -4.78 -18.90
C THR A 222 35.59 -4.53 -17.65
N HIS A 223 35.29 -5.22 -16.56
CA HIS A 223 36.01 -5.10 -15.27
C HIS A 223 35.93 -6.41 -14.49
N PRO A 224 37.07 -6.92 -13.95
CA PRO A 224 37.14 -8.22 -13.28
C PRO A 224 36.68 -8.13 -11.80
N TYR A 225 35.40 -7.77 -11.57
CA TYR A 225 34.86 -7.60 -10.21
C TYR A 225 34.79 -8.92 -9.43
N ILE A 226 34.37 -10.02 -10.10
CA ILE A 226 34.26 -11.33 -9.45
C ILE A 226 35.65 -11.90 -9.20
N SER A 227 36.56 -11.83 -10.18
CA SER A 227 37.93 -12.29 -10.03
C SER A 227 38.65 -11.58 -8.88
N ALA A 228 38.53 -10.22 -8.79
CA ALA A 228 39.06 -9.44 -7.68
C ALA A 228 38.40 -9.76 -6.34
N THR A 229 37.17 -10.25 -6.36
CA THR A 229 36.48 -10.66 -5.12
C THR A 229 36.91 -12.04 -4.69
N ILE A 230 37.11 -12.99 -5.61
CA ILE A 230 37.63 -14.34 -5.34
C ILE A 230 39.04 -14.27 -4.73
N GLU A 231 39.91 -13.39 -5.22
CA GLU A 231 41.26 -13.20 -4.66
C GLU A 231 41.25 -12.74 -3.19
N LYS A 232 40.23 -11.99 -2.80
CA LYS A 232 40.06 -11.49 -1.41
C LYS A 232 39.20 -12.37 -0.53
N ASP A 233 38.53 -13.37 -1.10
CA ASP A 233 37.70 -14.30 -0.36
C ASP A 233 38.59 -15.31 0.39
N THR A 234 38.33 -15.47 1.67
CA THR A 234 39.05 -16.43 2.53
C THR A 234 38.48 -17.84 2.45
N THR A 235 37.29 -17.99 1.84
CA THR A 235 36.55 -19.25 1.76
C THR A 235 36.69 -19.87 0.37
N LYS A 236 36.85 -21.21 0.32
CA LYS A 236 36.99 -21.97 -0.96
C LYS A 236 35.93 -23.04 -1.13
N SER A 237 35.27 -23.46 -0.05
CA SER A 237 34.24 -24.49 -0.07
C SER A 237 32.90 -23.97 0.45
N TYR A 238 31.84 -24.74 0.20
CA TYR A 238 30.51 -24.50 0.76
C TYR A 238 30.52 -24.44 2.29
N GLU A 239 31.17 -25.44 2.90
CA GLU A 239 31.23 -25.59 4.37
C GLU A 239 31.94 -24.39 5.02
N GLU A 240 33.09 -23.99 4.48
CA GLU A 240 33.84 -22.83 4.96
C GLU A 240 33.00 -21.54 4.85
N ALA A 241 32.28 -21.36 3.75
CA ALA A 241 31.46 -20.18 3.52
C ALA A 241 30.30 -20.09 4.53
N VAL A 242 29.60 -21.19 4.77
CA VAL A 242 28.49 -21.24 5.73
C VAL A 242 28.97 -21.01 7.15
N VAL A 243 30.10 -21.61 7.55
CA VAL A 243 30.71 -21.43 8.86
C VAL A 243 31.21 -19.99 9.06
N GLU A 244 31.80 -19.35 8.03
CA GLU A 244 32.25 -17.96 8.09
C GLU A 244 31.07 -17.00 8.27
N ILE A 245 29.94 -17.21 7.59
CA ILE A 245 28.72 -16.44 7.79
C ILE A 245 28.23 -16.60 9.23
N TYR A 246 28.19 -17.82 9.76
CA TYR A 246 27.77 -18.09 11.14
C TYR A 246 28.62 -17.36 12.16
N ARG A 247 29.96 -17.45 12.06
CA ARG A 247 30.91 -16.78 12.97
C ARG A 247 30.72 -15.27 13.01
N LYS A 248 30.46 -14.64 11.87
CA LYS A 248 30.24 -13.18 11.81
C LYS A 248 28.84 -12.77 12.27
N MET A 249 27.85 -13.65 12.12
CA MET A 249 26.47 -13.40 12.58
C MET A 249 26.32 -13.63 14.09
N ARG A 250 27.03 -14.63 14.65
CA ARG A 250 27.00 -15.00 16.07
C ARG A 250 28.41 -15.12 16.66
N PRO A 251 29.07 -13.98 16.88
CA PRO A 251 30.39 -14.00 17.45
C PRO A 251 30.36 -14.56 18.89
N GLY A 252 31.25 -15.54 19.15
CA GLY A 252 31.37 -16.19 20.46
C GLY A 252 30.65 -17.54 20.60
N GLU A 253 29.80 -17.93 19.63
CA GLU A 253 29.22 -19.26 19.61
C GLU A 253 30.10 -20.25 18.81
N PRO A 254 30.19 -21.54 19.21
CA PRO A 254 30.90 -22.54 18.44
C PRO A 254 30.22 -22.76 17.09
N ALA A 255 30.98 -22.62 16.01
CA ALA A 255 30.49 -22.74 14.64
C ALA A 255 30.48 -24.22 14.22
N VAL A 256 29.37 -24.91 14.45
CA VAL A 256 29.07 -26.26 13.96
C VAL A 256 28.35 -26.14 12.61
N LEU A 257 28.68 -27.00 11.65
CA LEU A 257 28.15 -26.93 10.28
C LEU A 257 26.61 -27.00 10.25
N ASP A 258 26.02 -27.98 10.95
CA ASP A 258 24.57 -28.15 11.00
C ASP A 258 23.83 -26.90 11.50
N ASN A 259 24.34 -26.28 12.57
CA ASN A 259 23.77 -25.05 13.11
C ASN A 259 23.92 -23.85 12.16
N ALA A 260 25.00 -23.84 11.39
CA ALA A 260 25.27 -22.78 10.42
C ALA A 260 24.39 -22.90 9.18
N GLU A 261 24.15 -24.14 8.70
CA GLU A 261 23.18 -24.42 7.62
C GLU A 261 21.75 -24.07 8.03
N ASP A 262 21.35 -24.48 9.22
CA ASP A 262 20.03 -24.16 9.78
C ASP A 262 19.83 -22.64 9.92
N LEU A 263 20.87 -21.92 10.33
CA LEU A 263 20.81 -20.45 10.39
C LEU A 263 20.57 -19.86 9.00
N LEU A 264 21.37 -20.24 7.99
CA LEU A 264 21.26 -19.73 6.63
C LEU A 264 19.89 -20.06 6.02
N LYS A 265 19.44 -21.31 6.16
CA LYS A 265 18.13 -21.77 5.71
C LYS A 265 17.00 -20.93 6.33
N ASN A 266 17.09 -20.67 7.63
CA ASN A 266 16.09 -19.86 8.33
C ASN A 266 16.14 -18.36 7.98
N LEU A 267 17.30 -17.82 7.53
CA LEU A 267 17.44 -16.41 7.16
C LEU A 267 16.78 -16.08 5.83
N PHE A 268 16.88 -16.97 4.81
CA PHE A 268 16.51 -16.64 3.43
C PHE A 268 15.56 -17.63 2.75
N PHE A 269 15.54 -18.90 3.19
CA PHE A 269 14.85 -19.98 2.48
C PHE A 269 13.67 -20.58 3.26
N ASN A 270 13.38 -20.08 4.45
CA ASN A 270 12.23 -20.52 5.24
C ASN A 270 11.05 -19.56 5.04
N PRO A 271 9.93 -19.96 4.38
CA PRO A 271 8.79 -19.10 4.11
C PRO A 271 8.14 -18.48 5.36
N ARG A 272 8.30 -19.12 6.52
CA ARG A 272 7.80 -18.61 7.81
C ARG A 272 8.66 -17.48 8.39
N ARG A 273 9.93 -17.35 7.96
CA ARG A 273 10.90 -16.37 8.50
C ARG A 273 11.34 -15.33 7.49
N TYR A 274 11.22 -15.62 6.21
CA TYR A 274 11.57 -14.73 5.12
C TYR A 274 10.50 -14.74 4.04
N SER A 275 10.06 -13.57 3.61
CA SER A 275 9.20 -13.45 2.44
C SER A 275 9.37 -12.12 1.75
N LEU A 276 9.51 -12.15 0.44
CA LEU A 276 9.41 -11.00 -0.45
C LEU A 276 7.95 -10.54 -0.62
N GLY A 277 7.00 -11.45 -0.40
CA GLY A 277 5.60 -11.25 -0.74
C GLY A 277 5.36 -11.17 -2.24
N SER A 278 4.10 -11.08 -2.64
CA SER A 278 3.70 -10.95 -4.06
C SER A 278 4.30 -9.70 -4.71
N VAL A 279 4.34 -8.59 -3.98
CA VAL A 279 4.87 -7.30 -4.45
C VAL A 279 6.38 -7.38 -4.70
N GLY A 280 7.14 -7.93 -3.74
CA GLY A 280 8.60 -8.07 -3.87
C GLY A 280 9.00 -9.00 -5.01
N ARG A 281 8.29 -10.12 -5.17
CA ARG A 281 8.52 -11.04 -6.30
C ARG A 281 8.21 -10.37 -7.63
N TYR A 282 7.09 -9.66 -7.75
CA TYR A 282 6.75 -8.90 -8.95
C TYR A 282 7.84 -7.86 -9.31
N LYS A 283 8.29 -7.07 -8.33
CA LYS A 283 9.31 -6.04 -8.53
C LYS A 283 10.66 -6.63 -8.94
N LEU A 284 11.10 -7.72 -8.28
CA LEU A 284 12.34 -8.42 -8.63
C LEU A 284 12.31 -8.98 -10.05
N ASN A 285 11.24 -9.68 -10.40
CA ASN A 285 11.07 -10.24 -11.74
C ASN A 285 11.14 -9.14 -12.80
N LYS A 286 10.40 -8.04 -12.61
CA LYS A 286 10.36 -6.91 -13.55
C LYS A 286 11.73 -6.23 -13.68
N LYS A 287 12.43 -5.99 -12.56
CA LYS A 287 13.74 -5.30 -12.54
C LYS A 287 14.87 -6.13 -13.12
N LEU A 288 14.90 -7.42 -12.82
CA LEU A 288 15.98 -8.33 -13.22
C LEU A 288 15.67 -9.10 -14.50
N GLY A 289 14.47 -8.98 -15.05
CA GLY A 289 14.02 -9.73 -16.23
C GLY A 289 13.84 -11.23 -15.96
N LEU A 290 13.46 -11.61 -14.73
CA LEU A 290 13.25 -13.00 -14.33
C LEU A 290 11.79 -13.43 -14.57
N ASN A 291 11.59 -14.70 -14.96
CA ASN A 291 10.28 -15.29 -15.20
C ASN A 291 9.88 -16.30 -14.10
N ILE A 292 10.11 -15.95 -12.85
CA ILE A 292 9.72 -16.79 -11.70
C ILE A 292 8.24 -16.56 -11.40
N SER A 293 7.46 -17.63 -11.22
CA SER A 293 6.03 -17.53 -10.93
C SER A 293 5.78 -16.77 -9.59
N ASN A 294 4.78 -15.90 -9.57
CA ASN A 294 4.42 -15.15 -8.36
C ASN A 294 3.47 -15.98 -7.46
N SER A 295 3.94 -17.14 -7.02
CA SER A 295 3.24 -18.03 -6.07
C SER A 295 3.85 -17.93 -4.67
N PRO A 296 3.10 -18.24 -3.59
CA PRO A 296 3.60 -18.19 -2.21
C PRO A 296 4.88 -18.98 -1.97
N GLU A 297 5.08 -20.07 -2.68
CA GLU A 297 6.28 -20.91 -2.60
C GLU A 297 7.54 -20.17 -3.08
N ASN A 298 7.39 -19.28 -4.06
CA ASN A 298 8.46 -18.51 -4.67
C ASN A 298 8.67 -17.12 -4.03
N TRP A 299 7.98 -16.79 -2.95
CA TRP A 299 8.20 -15.51 -2.24
C TRP A 299 9.44 -15.51 -1.36
N ILE A 300 10.21 -16.60 -1.35
CA ILE A 300 11.54 -16.68 -0.74
C ILE A 300 12.61 -16.19 -1.73
N LEU A 301 13.82 -15.93 -1.22
CA LEU A 301 14.95 -15.56 -2.06
C LEU A 301 15.47 -16.79 -2.80
N THR A 302 15.69 -16.69 -4.12
CA THR A 302 16.23 -17.77 -4.94
C THR A 302 17.69 -17.52 -5.32
N LYS A 303 18.38 -18.55 -5.81
CA LYS A 303 19.77 -18.41 -6.35
C LYS A 303 19.81 -17.43 -7.52
N GLU A 304 18.83 -17.54 -8.41
CA GLU A 304 18.67 -16.69 -9.59
C GLU A 304 18.51 -15.21 -9.22
N ASP A 305 17.80 -14.92 -8.11
CA ASP A 305 17.65 -13.56 -7.60
C ASP A 305 19.01 -12.97 -7.21
N ILE A 306 19.80 -13.70 -6.42
CA ILE A 306 21.12 -13.25 -5.95
C ILE A 306 22.05 -13.02 -7.13
N ILE A 307 22.12 -13.97 -8.07
CA ILE A 307 22.92 -13.85 -9.29
C ILE A 307 22.47 -12.64 -10.11
N GLY A 308 21.15 -12.49 -10.31
CA GLY A 308 20.57 -11.39 -11.07
C GLY A 308 20.89 -10.02 -10.46
N ILE A 309 20.81 -9.89 -9.13
CA ILE A 309 21.14 -8.66 -8.40
C ILE A 309 22.62 -8.30 -8.58
N ILE A 310 23.52 -9.25 -8.43
CA ILE A 310 24.96 -9.03 -8.61
C ILE A 310 25.27 -8.67 -10.08
N LYS A 311 24.69 -9.37 -11.06
CA LYS A 311 24.84 -9.04 -12.48
C LYS A 311 24.36 -7.62 -12.79
N TYR A 312 23.19 -7.23 -12.29
CA TYR A 312 22.67 -5.88 -12.49
C TYR A 312 23.55 -4.81 -11.83
N LEU A 313 24.07 -5.08 -10.63
CA LEU A 313 24.98 -4.19 -9.92
C LEU A 313 26.31 -3.98 -10.70
N ILE A 314 26.86 -5.03 -11.29
CA ILE A 314 28.06 -4.95 -12.16
C ILE A 314 27.73 -4.15 -13.43
N ARG A 315 26.60 -4.40 -14.09
CA ARG A 315 26.16 -3.63 -15.26
C ARG A 315 26.01 -2.14 -14.96
N LEU A 316 25.46 -1.77 -13.80
CA LEU A 316 25.39 -0.37 -13.37
C LEU A 316 26.79 0.27 -13.29
N SER A 317 27.78 -0.44 -12.78
CA SER A 317 29.15 0.08 -12.68
C SER A 317 29.83 0.28 -14.04
N THR A 318 29.33 -0.39 -15.08
CA THR A 318 29.76 -0.22 -16.49
C THR A 318 28.92 0.79 -17.27
N GLY A 319 28.03 1.53 -16.58
CA GLY A 319 27.16 2.54 -17.20
C GLY A 319 25.89 1.99 -17.88
N GLN A 320 25.58 0.72 -17.67
CA GLN A 320 24.39 0.07 -18.21
C GLN A 320 23.32 -0.11 -17.13
N GLY A 321 22.20 0.54 -17.28
CA GLY A 321 21.08 0.47 -16.33
C GLY A 321 20.81 1.81 -15.64
N ASN A 322 19.80 1.84 -14.79
CA ASN A 322 19.35 3.04 -14.08
C ASN A 322 19.42 2.83 -12.58
N ILE A 323 19.86 3.86 -11.87
CA ILE A 323 19.80 3.96 -10.41
C ILE A 323 18.34 4.19 -10.01
N ASP A 324 17.93 3.59 -8.90
CA ASP A 324 16.58 3.74 -8.38
C ASP A 324 16.47 4.97 -7.48
N ASP A 325 15.47 5.80 -7.72
CA ASP A 325 15.03 6.81 -6.76
C ASP A 325 14.15 6.13 -5.69
N ILE A 326 14.64 6.19 -4.46
CA ILE A 326 13.99 5.55 -3.31
C ILE A 326 12.65 6.22 -2.95
N ASP A 327 12.55 7.52 -3.22
CA ASP A 327 11.37 8.33 -2.87
C ASP A 327 10.32 8.36 -3.98
N HIS A 328 10.62 7.80 -5.13
CA HIS A 328 9.70 7.66 -6.25
C HIS A 328 8.54 6.71 -5.90
N LEU A 329 7.30 7.05 -6.30
CA LEU A 329 6.10 6.24 -6.02
C LEU A 329 6.06 4.87 -6.73
N ALA A 330 6.95 4.63 -7.70
CA ALA A 330 7.22 3.28 -8.19
C ALA A 330 7.85 2.37 -7.13
N ASN A 331 8.57 2.94 -6.16
CA ASN A 331 9.31 2.26 -5.11
C ASN A 331 8.66 2.39 -3.72
N ARG A 332 7.60 3.17 -3.62
CA ARG A 332 6.81 3.35 -2.40
C ARG A 332 5.39 2.90 -2.65
N ARG A 333 4.84 2.09 -1.74
CA ARG A 333 3.48 1.59 -1.80
C ARG A 333 2.67 1.98 -0.57
N ILE A 334 1.37 1.89 -0.69
CA ILE A 334 0.45 2.15 0.40
C ILE A 334 0.05 0.83 1.06
N ARG A 335 0.20 0.79 2.39
CA ARG A 335 -0.41 -0.22 3.25
C ARG A 335 -1.75 0.31 3.71
N ARG A 336 -2.81 -0.28 3.18
CA ARG A 336 -4.20 0.11 3.48
C ARG A 336 -4.68 -0.55 4.77
N VAL A 337 -5.84 -0.13 5.25
CA VAL A 337 -6.44 -0.60 6.51
C VAL A 337 -6.52 -2.12 6.60
N GLY A 338 -6.99 -2.81 5.56
CA GLY A 338 -7.11 -4.27 5.57
C GLY A 338 -5.76 -4.97 5.78
N GLU A 339 -4.72 -4.55 5.05
CA GLU A 339 -3.37 -5.07 5.22
C GLU A 339 -2.78 -4.76 6.61
N LEU A 340 -3.04 -3.56 7.13
CA LEU A 340 -2.58 -3.17 8.47
C LEU A 340 -3.24 -4.02 9.57
N VAL A 341 -4.55 -4.21 9.50
CA VAL A 341 -5.27 -5.08 10.44
C VAL A 341 -4.82 -6.54 10.30
N ALA A 342 -4.67 -7.04 9.07
CA ALA A 342 -4.20 -8.38 8.79
C ALA A 342 -2.81 -8.64 9.41
N ASN A 343 -1.83 -7.80 9.07
CA ASN A 343 -0.43 -8.06 9.43
C ASN A 343 -0.05 -7.57 10.83
N SER A 344 -0.55 -6.41 11.27
CA SER A 344 -0.14 -5.80 12.54
C SER A 344 -1.01 -6.21 13.74
N ALA A 345 -2.25 -6.68 13.49
CA ALA A 345 -3.14 -7.14 14.54
C ALA A 345 -3.38 -8.65 14.48
N PHE A 346 -4.06 -9.12 13.44
CA PHE A 346 -4.56 -10.48 13.39
C PHE A 346 -3.42 -11.53 13.29
N LYS A 347 -2.45 -11.34 12.38
CA LYS A 347 -1.29 -12.23 12.23
C LYS A 347 -0.48 -12.37 13.53
N VAL A 348 -0.25 -11.25 14.23
CA VAL A 348 0.47 -11.25 15.52
C VAL A 348 -0.30 -12.06 16.57
N GLY A 349 -1.63 -11.90 16.62
CA GLY A 349 -2.51 -12.69 17.48
C GLY A 349 -2.49 -14.17 17.13
N LEU A 350 -2.52 -14.52 15.84
CA LEU A 350 -2.46 -15.89 15.34
C LEU A 350 -1.13 -16.58 15.70
N MET A 351 0.01 -15.91 15.57
CA MET A 351 1.31 -16.47 15.95
C MET A 351 1.39 -16.80 17.45
N ARG A 352 0.80 -15.94 18.29
CA ARG A 352 0.69 -16.19 19.74
C ARG A 352 -0.28 -17.34 20.03
N LEU A 353 -1.38 -17.42 19.26
CA LEU A 353 -2.34 -18.52 19.37
C LEU A 353 -1.70 -19.85 18.96
N GLU A 354 -0.97 -19.91 17.83
CA GLU A 354 -0.25 -21.11 17.38
C GLU A 354 0.66 -21.66 18.49
N ARG A 355 1.44 -20.78 19.13
CA ARG A 355 2.29 -21.17 20.25
C ARG A 355 1.48 -21.75 21.42
N SER A 356 0.39 -21.09 21.81
CA SER A 356 -0.49 -21.57 22.88
C SER A 356 -1.15 -22.90 22.54
N ILE A 357 -1.53 -23.12 21.30
CA ILE A 357 -2.07 -24.40 20.81
C ILE A 357 -1.02 -25.50 20.94
N LYS A 358 0.21 -25.27 20.47
CA LYS A 358 1.31 -26.23 20.58
C LYS A 358 1.62 -26.60 22.04
N GLU A 359 1.67 -25.62 22.92
CA GLU A 359 1.87 -25.83 24.37
C GLU A 359 0.76 -26.71 24.98
N ARG A 360 -0.52 -26.39 24.67
CA ARG A 360 -1.66 -27.17 25.20
C ARG A 360 -1.73 -28.57 24.64
N MET A 361 -1.47 -28.75 23.32
CA MET A 361 -1.40 -30.10 22.72
C MET A 361 -0.30 -30.95 23.34
N SER A 362 0.86 -30.36 23.64
CA SER A 362 1.98 -31.08 24.25
C SER A 362 1.71 -31.44 25.71
N LEU A 363 1.03 -30.57 26.47
CA LEU A 363 0.60 -30.84 27.84
C LEU A 363 -0.49 -31.92 27.91
N ALA A 364 -1.38 -31.96 26.92
CA ALA A 364 -2.45 -32.94 26.85
C ALA A 364 -1.92 -34.37 26.58
N GLY A 365 -0.74 -34.50 25.97
CA GLY A 365 -0.09 -35.80 25.73
C GLY A 365 -0.98 -36.77 24.95
N THR A 366 -1.31 -37.89 25.57
CA THR A 366 -2.12 -38.98 25.00
C THR A 366 -3.58 -38.98 25.45
N GLN A 367 -4.10 -37.88 26.01
CA GLN A 367 -5.51 -37.83 26.46
C GLN A 367 -6.46 -38.12 25.29
N MET A 368 -7.39 -39.07 25.48
CA MET A 368 -8.24 -39.56 24.37
C MET A 368 -9.40 -38.64 23.98
N ASP A 369 -9.87 -37.73 24.86
CA ASP A 369 -11.10 -36.96 24.70
C ASP A 369 -10.85 -35.43 24.62
N LEU A 370 -9.86 -35.04 23.86
CA LEU A 370 -9.54 -33.63 23.67
C LEU A 370 -10.43 -33.00 22.59
N THR A 371 -10.98 -31.83 22.90
CA THR A 371 -11.82 -31.06 21.95
C THR A 371 -11.12 -29.81 21.44
N PRO A 372 -11.40 -29.33 20.20
CA PRO A 372 -10.84 -28.08 19.66
C PRO A 372 -11.03 -26.87 20.57
N SER A 373 -12.20 -26.73 21.21
CA SER A 373 -12.52 -25.59 22.09
C SER A 373 -11.67 -25.55 23.37
N GLN A 374 -11.14 -26.68 23.83
CA GLN A 374 -10.24 -26.72 24.98
C GLN A 374 -8.82 -26.29 24.64
N ILE A 375 -8.42 -26.46 23.38
CA ILE A 375 -7.07 -26.13 22.89
C ILE A 375 -6.98 -24.70 22.42
N VAL A 376 -7.96 -24.23 21.63
CA VAL A 376 -7.96 -22.90 21.04
C VAL A 376 -8.42 -21.87 22.07
N ASN A 377 -7.61 -20.83 22.27
CA ASN A 377 -7.91 -19.72 23.18
C ASN A 377 -7.92 -18.40 22.40
N ALA A 378 -9.05 -17.73 22.30
CA ALA A 378 -9.21 -16.47 21.56
C ALA A 378 -8.47 -15.27 22.17
N ARG A 379 -8.09 -15.32 23.46
CA ARG A 379 -7.49 -14.17 24.17
C ARG A 379 -6.29 -13.53 23.47
N PRO A 380 -5.31 -14.27 22.91
CA PRO A 380 -4.18 -13.66 22.21
C PRO A 380 -4.59 -12.83 20.98
N ILE A 381 -5.61 -13.28 20.24
CA ILE A 381 -6.13 -12.58 19.07
C ILE A 381 -6.85 -11.31 19.51
N ILE A 382 -7.77 -11.42 20.46
CA ILE A 382 -8.52 -10.28 21.01
C ILE A 382 -7.57 -9.23 21.60
N ALA A 383 -6.54 -9.66 22.34
CA ALA A 383 -5.55 -8.74 22.89
C ALA A 383 -4.77 -7.98 21.80
N SER A 384 -4.36 -8.67 20.74
CA SER A 384 -3.60 -8.08 19.64
C SER A 384 -4.45 -7.10 18.80
N ILE A 385 -5.73 -7.42 18.58
CA ILE A 385 -6.68 -6.53 17.89
C ILE A 385 -6.93 -5.28 18.72
N ASN A 386 -7.23 -5.46 20.01
CA ASN A 386 -7.44 -4.33 20.92
C ASN A 386 -6.21 -3.43 21.01
N ASP A 387 -5.01 -4.01 21.07
CA ASP A 387 -3.75 -3.25 21.09
C ASP A 387 -3.62 -2.41 19.82
N PHE A 388 -3.86 -2.97 18.64
CA PHE A 388 -3.81 -2.24 17.39
C PHE A 388 -4.82 -1.09 17.33
N PHE A 389 -6.10 -1.35 17.57
CA PHE A 389 -7.15 -0.32 17.43
C PHE A 389 -7.09 0.76 18.50
N ARG A 390 -6.59 0.46 19.70
CA ARG A 390 -6.54 1.40 20.84
C ARG A 390 -5.23 2.17 20.93
N THR A 391 -4.09 1.52 20.70
CA THR A 391 -2.77 2.08 21.00
C THR A 391 -1.89 2.37 19.81
N SER A 392 -2.21 1.80 18.62
CA SER A 392 -1.42 2.05 17.42
C SER A 392 -1.44 3.53 17.02
N GLN A 393 -0.27 4.04 16.62
CA GLN A 393 -0.12 5.40 16.06
C GLN A 393 -0.95 5.61 14.78
N LEU A 394 -1.26 4.54 14.05
CA LEU A 394 -2.06 4.60 12.82
C LEU A 394 -3.57 4.62 13.09
N SER A 395 -4.02 4.25 14.31
CA SER A 395 -5.39 4.36 14.74
C SER A 395 -5.61 5.73 15.39
N THR A 396 -6.16 6.67 14.64
CA THR A 396 -6.42 8.03 15.11
C THR A 396 -7.90 8.23 15.42
N ILE A 397 -8.21 9.12 16.37
CA ILE A 397 -9.57 9.58 16.60
C ILE A 397 -9.99 10.37 15.36
N LEU A 398 -11.19 10.11 14.86
CA LEU A 398 -11.72 10.83 13.70
C LEU A 398 -11.95 12.29 14.06
N ASP A 399 -11.44 13.19 13.22
CA ASP A 399 -11.75 14.61 13.33
C ASP A 399 -13.13 14.85 12.70
N GLN A 400 -14.11 15.23 13.53
CA GLN A 400 -15.51 15.42 13.17
C GLN A 400 -15.93 16.89 13.19
N THR A 401 -15.00 17.82 13.05
CA THR A 401 -15.29 19.27 13.04
C THR A 401 -16.26 19.63 11.92
N ASN A 402 -16.04 19.07 10.73
CA ASN A 402 -16.93 19.22 9.58
C ASN A 402 -16.80 18.01 8.63
N PRO A 403 -17.69 17.84 7.64
CA PRO A 403 -17.61 16.71 6.70
C PRO A 403 -16.30 16.66 5.90
N LEU A 404 -15.68 17.82 5.61
CA LEU A 404 -14.39 17.86 4.92
C LEU A 404 -13.28 17.26 5.77
N SER A 405 -13.21 17.58 7.06
CA SER A 405 -12.19 17.06 7.96
C SER A 405 -12.29 15.54 8.13
N GLU A 406 -13.52 15.01 8.20
CA GLU A 406 -13.74 13.55 8.24
C GLU A 406 -13.17 12.88 6.99
N LEU A 407 -13.51 13.39 5.81
CA LEU A 407 -13.08 12.80 4.53
C LEU A 407 -11.58 12.96 4.32
N ASP A 408 -11.01 14.09 4.73
CA ASP A 408 -9.56 14.34 4.66
C ASP A 408 -8.79 13.35 5.54
N ASN A 409 -9.30 13.01 6.73
CA ASN A 409 -8.73 11.98 7.59
C ASN A 409 -8.73 10.58 6.96
N LEU A 410 -9.79 10.20 6.26
CA LEU A 410 -9.90 8.91 5.58
C LEU A 410 -8.94 8.78 4.40
N ARG A 411 -8.56 9.90 3.78
CA ARG A 411 -7.65 9.96 2.63
C ARG A 411 -6.23 10.39 2.99
N ARG A 412 -5.93 10.47 4.28
CA ARG A 412 -4.58 10.79 4.79
C ARG A 412 -3.62 9.63 4.52
N LEU A 413 -2.39 9.99 4.15
CA LEU A 413 -1.24 9.10 4.03
C LEU A 413 -0.17 9.53 5.01
N THR A 414 0.46 8.59 5.69
CA THR A 414 1.58 8.86 6.59
C THR A 414 2.76 7.95 6.29
N VAL A 415 3.98 8.47 6.36
CA VAL A 415 5.20 7.65 6.29
C VAL A 415 5.63 7.17 7.68
N MET A 416 5.02 7.69 8.73
CA MET A 416 5.30 7.34 10.12
C MET A 416 4.54 6.08 10.53
N GLY A 417 4.83 5.58 11.72
CA GLY A 417 4.17 4.42 12.32
C GLY A 417 5.02 3.16 12.29
N VAL A 418 4.42 2.04 12.67
CA VAL A 418 5.12 0.74 12.77
C VAL A 418 5.63 0.29 11.40
N GLY A 419 6.93 0.05 11.30
CA GLY A 419 7.60 -0.29 10.03
C GLY A 419 7.83 0.88 9.08
N GLY A 420 7.46 2.11 9.48
CA GLY A 420 7.71 3.36 8.78
C GLY A 420 8.96 4.10 9.30
N ILE A 421 9.05 5.38 8.96
CA ILE A 421 10.18 6.24 9.31
C ILE A 421 9.80 7.09 10.53
N SER A 422 10.72 7.20 11.49
CA SER A 422 10.53 8.13 12.60
C SER A 422 10.78 9.57 12.14
N ARG A 423 10.08 10.52 12.76
CA ARG A 423 10.17 11.96 12.46
C ARG A 423 11.60 12.49 12.49
N GLU A 424 12.39 12.04 13.47
CA GLU A 424 13.77 12.46 13.70
C GLU A 424 14.74 11.95 12.62
N ARG A 425 14.43 10.79 12.01
CA ARG A 425 15.25 10.15 10.97
C ARG A 425 14.83 10.47 9.55
N ALA A 426 13.77 11.27 9.40
CA ALA A 426 13.28 11.66 8.09
C ALA A 426 14.18 12.71 7.44
N SER A 427 14.85 12.34 6.36
CA SER A 427 15.69 13.23 5.54
C SER A 427 14.83 14.29 4.81
N PHE A 428 15.48 15.31 4.29
CA PHE A 428 14.81 16.31 3.45
C PHE A 428 14.23 15.69 2.16
N SER A 429 14.92 14.75 1.54
CA SER A 429 14.47 14.10 0.30
C SER A 429 13.08 13.43 0.43
N ILE A 430 12.80 12.84 1.59
CA ILE A 430 11.50 12.20 1.88
C ILE A 430 10.38 13.22 2.03
N ARG A 431 10.72 14.46 2.44
CA ARG A 431 9.77 15.56 2.66
C ARG A 431 9.51 16.36 1.39
N ASP A 432 10.41 16.26 0.41
CA ASP A 432 10.30 16.96 -0.85
C ASP A 432 9.18 16.38 -1.73
N ILE A 433 8.66 17.21 -2.62
CA ILE A 433 7.66 16.78 -3.61
C ILE A 433 8.40 16.09 -4.77
N ASN A 434 8.15 14.79 -4.94
CA ASN A 434 8.69 14.02 -6.04
C ASN A 434 7.78 14.14 -7.28
N SER A 435 8.37 14.16 -8.49
CA SER A 435 7.62 14.25 -9.74
C SER A 435 6.58 13.14 -9.93
N SER A 436 6.83 11.95 -9.38
CA SER A 436 5.91 10.80 -9.40
C SER A 436 4.61 11.00 -8.61
N GLN A 437 4.56 12.03 -7.74
CA GLN A 437 3.37 12.37 -6.95
C GLN A 437 2.27 13.03 -7.79
N TYR A 438 2.59 13.50 -8.98
CA TYR A 438 1.63 14.16 -9.87
C TYR A 438 0.38 13.31 -10.08
N SER A 439 -0.80 13.88 -9.87
CA SER A 439 -2.13 13.24 -9.94
C SER A 439 -2.35 12.05 -8.98
N ARG A 440 -1.41 11.77 -8.07
CA ARG A 440 -1.50 10.69 -7.06
C ARG A 440 -1.59 11.21 -5.64
N ILE A 441 -0.75 12.18 -5.32
CA ILE A 441 -0.69 12.82 -3.99
C ILE A 441 -0.84 14.32 -4.19
N CYS A 442 -1.65 14.96 -3.35
CA CYS A 442 -1.86 16.42 -3.41
C CYS A 442 -0.54 17.17 -3.14
N PRO A 443 -0.09 18.06 -4.02
CA PRO A 443 1.15 18.80 -3.80
C PRO A 443 0.99 19.94 -2.81
N VAL A 444 -0.23 20.41 -2.57
CA VAL A 444 -0.53 21.57 -1.71
C VAL A 444 -0.81 21.14 -0.28
N ARG A 445 -1.63 20.09 -0.08
CA ARG A 445 -2.08 19.69 1.25
C ARG A 445 -1.00 18.88 2.00
N SER A 446 -0.39 19.47 3.03
CA SER A 446 0.57 18.87 3.95
C SER A 446 0.51 19.62 5.28
N PRO A 447 0.75 18.99 6.45
CA PRO A 447 0.85 19.71 7.71
C PRO A 447 2.00 20.73 7.70
N GLU A 448 1.86 21.80 8.46
CA GLU A 448 2.93 22.72 8.78
C GLU A 448 3.75 22.21 9.97
N GLY A 449 5.03 22.57 10.04
CA GLY A 449 5.92 22.24 11.15
C GLY A 449 6.61 20.87 11.03
N PRO A 450 6.83 20.14 12.14
CA PRO A 450 7.70 18.95 12.16
C PRO A 450 7.26 17.80 11.25
N ASN A 451 5.99 17.74 10.89
CA ASN A 451 5.40 16.67 10.07
C ASN A 451 5.32 17.02 8.58
N ILE A 452 5.87 18.17 8.15
CA ILE A 452 5.84 18.59 6.75
C ILE A 452 6.40 17.50 5.84
N GLY A 453 5.70 17.18 4.76
CA GLY A 453 6.06 16.14 3.79
C GLY A 453 5.95 14.69 4.30
N LEU A 454 5.79 14.45 5.62
CA LEU A 454 5.63 13.11 6.19
C LEU A 454 4.17 12.66 6.27
N VAL A 455 3.27 13.62 6.26
CA VAL A 455 1.83 13.39 6.15
C VAL A 455 1.36 14.06 4.88
N THR A 456 0.72 13.32 4.02
CA THR A 456 0.22 13.77 2.71
C THR A 456 -1.20 13.28 2.51
N TYR A 457 -1.83 13.68 1.42
CA TYR A 457 -3.23 13.35 1.14
C TYR A 457 -3.38 12.90 -0.30
N LEU A 458 -4.27 11.91 -0.52
CA LEU A 458 -4.54 11.38 -1.85
C LEU A 458 -5.14 12.46 -2.77
N ALA A 459 -4.66 12.50 -4.01
CA ALA A 459 -5.29 13.27 -5.07
C ALA A 459 -6.69 12.73 -5.40
N LEU A 460 -7.53 13.59 -5.98
CA LEU A 460 -8.97 13.35 -6.13
C LEU A 460 -9.31 12.04 -6.85
N TYR A 461 -8.61 11.73 -7.94
CA TYR A 461 -8.84 10.56 -8.79
C TYR A 461 -7.81 9.44 -8.61
N ALA A 462 -6.92 9.54 -7.61
CA ALA A 462 -5.94 8.51 -7.33
C ALA A 462 -6.60 7.22 -6.88
N ARG A 463 -6.15 6.08 -7.42
CA ARG A 463 -6.52 4.72 -7.03
C ARG A 463 -5.31 3.98 -6.48
N VAL A 464 -5.58 2.93 -5.73
CA VAL A 464 -4.55 2.00 -5.24
C VAL A 464 -4.75 0.66 -5.94
N ASN A 465 -3.72 0.16 -6.62
CA ASN A 465 -3.78 -1.12 -7.30
C ASN A 465 -3.67 -2.32 -6.33
N GLU A 466 -3.73 -3.54 -6.86
CA GLU A 466 -3.65 -4.78 -6.09
C GLU A 466 -2.34 -4.91 -5.28
N TYR A 467 -1.23 -4.36 -5.80
CA TYR A 467 0.07 -4.37 -5.14
C TYR A 467 0.27 -3.23 -4.13
N GLY A 468 -0.69 -2.30 -4.04
CA GLY A 468 -0.62 -1.14 -3.16
C GLY A 468 0.04 0.11 -3.78
N PHE A 469 0.36 0.11 -5.08
CA PHE A 469 0.89 1.29 -5.77
C PHE A 469 -0.23 2.24 -6.20
N LEU A 470 0.10 3.53 -6.22
CA LEU A 470 -0.83 4.58 -6.65
C LEU A 470 -0.88 4.67 -8.17
N GLU A 471 -2.09 4.75 -8.70
CA GLU A 471 -2.40 4.94 -10.10
C GLU A 471 -3.18 6.22 -10.32
N ALA A 472 -2.94 6.86 -11.47
CA ALA A 472 -3.63 8.07 -11.91
C ALA A 472 -4.30 7.84 -13.27
N PRO A 473 -5.44 8.50 -13.56
CA PRO A 473 -6.15 8.35 -14.82
C PRO A 473 -5.56 9.23 -15.91
N TYR A 474 -5.46 8.67 -17.10
CA TYR A 474 -5.02 9.35 -18.32
C TYR A 474 -5.88 8.93 -19.51
N ARG A 475 -6.10 9.82 -20.48
CA ARG A 475 -6.69 9.46 -21.77
C ARG A 475 -5.59 9.03 -22.73
N LYS A 476 -5.84 7.94 -23.43
CA LYS A 476 -4.91 7.43 -24.42
C LYS A 476 -4.94 8.29 -25.69
N VAL A 477 -3.78 8.52 -26.25
CA VAL A 477 -3.59 9.21 -27.53
C VAL A 477 -3.10 8.17 -28.54
N TYR A 478 -3.66 8.18 -29.73
CA TYR A 478 -3.23 7.30 -30.82
C TYR A 478 -3.02 8.09 -32.10
N GLN A 479 -2.15 7.59 -32.95
CA GLN A 479 -1.95 8.16 -34.27
C GLN A 479 -3.05 7.64 -35.23
N ASP A 480 -3.76 8.57 -35.86
CA ASP A 480 -4.73 8.23 -36.90
C ASP A 480 -3.99 7.80 -38.18
N LYS A 481 -4.25 6.57 -38.60
CA LYS A 481 -3.61 5.99 -39.80
C LYS A 481 -3.87 6.75 -41.09
N ASN A 482 -5.00 7.48 -41.17
CA ASN A 482 -5.42 8.21 -42.38
C ASN A 482 -4.79 9.60 -42.46
N THR A 483 -4.64 10.28 -41.34
CA THR A 483 -4.18 11.68 -41.29
C THR A 483 -2.74 11.81 -40.79
N GLY A 484 -2.18 10.78 -40.16
CA GLY A 484 -0.87 10.80 -39.51
C GLY A 484 -0.82 11.70 -38.25
N LYS A 485 -1.93 12.31 -37.87
CA LYS A 485 -2.03 13.20 -36.71
C LYS A 485 -2.42 12.44 -35.44
N SER A 486 -1.94 12.92 -34.31
CA SER A 486 -2.29 12.36 -33.01
C SER A 486 -3.68 12.80 -32.57
N ARG A 487 -4.49 11.83 -32.15
CA ARG A 487 -5.88 12.00 -31.74
C ARG A 487 -6.09 11.48 -30.32
N VAL A 488 -6.75 12.28 -29.48
CA VAL A 488 -7.16 11.92 -28.13
C VAL A 488 -8.37 10.97 -28.18
N SER A 489 -8.26 9.84 -27.51
CA SER A 489 -9.36 8.88 -27.38
C SER A 489 -10.27 9.20 -26.18
N GLY A 490 -11.46 8.60 -26.17
CA GLY A 490 -12.32 8.57 -24.97
C GLY A 490 -11.92 7.52 -23.94
N GLU A 491 -10.91 6.66 -24.26
CA GLU A 491 -10.45 5.58 -23.38
C GLU A 491 -9.63 6.14 -22.23
N ILE A 492 -10.03 5.83 -21.00
CA ILE A 492 -9.32 6.23 -19.78
C ILE A 492 -8.57 5.01 -19.24
N VAL A 493 -7.26 5.17 -19.08
CA VAL A 493 -6.36 4.15 -18.55
C VAL A 493 -5.74 4.67 -17.25
N TYR A 494 -5.68 3.80 -16.24
CA TYR A 494 -4.99 4.11 -15.00
C TYR A 494 -3.55 3.60 -15.09
N LEU A 495 -2.58 4.50 -14.91
CA LEU A 495 -1.16 4.20 -14.96
C LEU A 495 -0.52 4.31 -13.58
N SER A 496 0.33 3.33 -13.24
CA SER A 496 1.22 3.44 -12.09
C SER A 496 2.33 4.46 -12.37
N ALA A 497 3.01 4.94 -11.31
CA ALA A 497 4.13 5.85 -11.48
C ALA A 497 5.31 5.22 -12.25
N GLU A 498 5.46 3.91 -12.19
CA GLU A 498 6.49 3.17 -12.94
C GLU A 498 6.17 3.09 -14.44
N ASP A 499 4.90 2.83 -14.77
CA ASP A 499 4.48 2.72 -16.17
C ASP A 499 4.46 4.08 -16.86
N GLU A 500 4.06 5.14 -16.14
CA GLU A 500 4.04 6.52 -16.64
C GLU A 500 5.41 6.99 -17.16
N GLN A 501 6.50 6.57 -16.52
CA GLN A 501 7.86 6.95 -16.92
C GLN A 501 8.24 6.52 -18.35
N ASN A 502 7.54 5.55 -18.91
CA ASN A 502 7.81 5.04 -20.25
C ASN A 502 7.12 5.84 -21.35
N TYR A 503 6.24 6.78 -21.00
CA TYR A 503 5.38 7.49 -21.94
C TYR A 503 5.52 9.00 -21.83
N TYR A 504 5.31 9.69 -22.98
CA TYR A 504 5.14 11.13 -23.00
C TYR A 504 3.70 11.48 -22.64
N VAL A 505 3.52 12.22 -21.56
CA VAL A 505 2.21 12.59 -21.02
C VAL A 505 2.06 14.10 -21.04
N THR A 506 0.99 14.62 -21.65
CA THR A 506 0.69 16.05 -21.68
C THR A 506 -0.45 16.40 -20.71
N HIS A 507 -0.57 17.70 -20.40
CA HIS A 507 -1.62 18.19 -19.50
C HIS A 507 -2.95 18.45 -20.23
N ALA A 508 -4.07 18.46 -19.49
CA ALA A 508 -5.42 18.63 -20.03
C ALA A 508 -5.71 20.02 -20.66
N GLY A 509 -4.84 21.01 -20.47
CA GLY A 509 -4.99 22.35 -21.00
C GLY A 509 -4.50 22.54 -22.44
N VAL A 510 -3.96 21.49 -23.07
CA VAL A 510 -3.54 21.57 -24.48
C VAL A 510 -4.75 21.67 -25.38
N SER A 511 -4.64 22.54 -26.39
CA SER A 511 -5.73 22.80 -27.35
C SER A 511 -5.99 21.59 -28.25
N VAL A 512 -7.21 21.07 -28.16
CA VAL A 512 -7.69 19.93 -28.95
C VAL A 512 -8.90 20.38 -29.77
N ASP A 513 -8.95 20.03 -31.06
CA ASP A 513 -10.07 20.36 -31.92
C ASP A 513 -11.34 19.56 -31.60
N THR A 514 -12.45 19.87 -32.23
CA THR A 514 -13.74 19.18 -32.02
C THR A 514 -13.71 17.71 -32.44
N LYS A 515 -12.74 17.29 -33.26
CA LYS A 515 -12.53 15.90 -33.69
C LYS A 515 -11.54 15.14 -32.81
N GLY A 516 -10.92 15.84 -31.85
CA GLY A 516 -9.97 15.26 -30.92
C GLY A 516 -8.51 15.32 -31.36
N TYR A 517 -8.14 16.06 -32.40
CA TYR A 517 -6.76 16.22 -32.84
C TYR A 517 -6.09 17.39 -32.12
N PHE A 518 -4.79 17.28 -31.82
CA PHE A 518 -4.02 18.39 -31.31
C PHE A 518 -3.91 19.52 -32.36
N VAL A 519 -4.09 20.75 -31.91
CA VAL A 519 -4.01 21.95 -32.78
C VAL A 519 -2.55 22.34 -33.00
N GLU A 520 -1.71 22.19 -31.99
CA GLU A 520 -0.30 22.57 -31.99
C GLU A 520 0.59 21.38 -32.38
N ASP A 521 1.64 21.65 -33.16
CA ASP A 521 2.60 20.64 -33.59
C ASP A 521 3.60 20.31 -32.48
N ARG A 522 3.97 21.29 -31.63
CA ARG A 522 4.81 21.13 -30.45
C ARG A 522 3.99 21.35 -29.20
N ILE A 523 4.11 20.42 -28.26
CA ILE A 523 3.27 20.32 -27.07
C ILE A 523 4.17 20.10 -25.85
N PRO A 524 3.93 20.81 -24.73
CA PRO A 524 4.59 20.54 -23.48
C PRO A 524 4.20 19.16 -22.95
N ALA A 525 5.17 18.37 -22.54
CA ALA A 525 4.97 17.02 -22.04
C ALA A 525 5.86 16.73 -20.82
N ARG A 526 5.46 15.73 -20.05
CA ARG A 526 6.26 15.11 -18.99
C ARG A 526 6.83 13.80 -19.52
N TYR A 527 8.12 13.57 -19.28
CA TYR A 527 8.78 12.31 -19.56
C TYR A 527 9.86 12.04 -18.53
N LYS A 528 9.83 10.89 -17.86
CA LYS A 528 10.78 10.51 -16.78
C LYS A 528 10.92 11.57 -15.68
N GLY A 529 9.85 12.27 -15.35
CA GLY A 529 9.83 13.32 -14.32
C GLY A 529 10.31 14.69 -14.76
N GLU A 530 10.75 14.86 -16.01
CA GLU A 530 11.18 16.14 -16.58
C GLU A 530 10.08 16.75 -17.46
N PHE A 531 10.02 18.09 -17.49
CA PHE A 531 9.15 18.82 -18.40
C PHE A 531 9.94 19.20 -19.65
N LEU A 532 9.38 18.86 -20.80
CA LEU A 532 10.00 19.13 -22.10
C LEU A 532 8.93 19.43 -23.16
N GLU A 533 9.32 20.08 -24.23
CA GLU A 533 8.48 20.23 -25.40
C GLU A 533 8.81 19.15 -26.44
N THR A 534 7.79 18.45 -26.91
CA THR A 534 7.92 17.40 -27.91
C THR A 534 6.91 17.56 -29.05
N GLU A 535 7.14 16.87 -30.16
CA GLU A 535 6.18 16.83 -31.24
C GLU A 535 4.90 16.09 -30.83
N SER A 536 3.75 16.57 -31.30
CA SER A 536 2.43 16.00 -30.96
C SER A 536 2.32 14.49 -31.27
N LYS A 537 3.08 14.01 -32.26
CA LYS A 537 3.12 12.57 -32.62
C LYS A 537 3.74 11.67 -31.55
N ASN A 538 4.58 12.20 -30.67
CA ASN A 538 5.24 11.42 -29.61
C ASN A 538 4.36 11.27 -28.37
N ILE A 539 3.31 12.07 -28.23
CA ILE A 539 2.42 12.06 -27.08
C ILE A 539 1.64 10.74 -27.04
N SER A 540 1.73 10.02 -25.93
CA SER A 540 1.04 8.75 -25.70
C SER A 540 -0.22 8.91 -24.86
N PHE A 541 -0.21 9.85 -23.92
CA PHE A 541 -1.30 10.09 -22.97
C PHE A 541 -1.51 11.58 -22.70
N ILE A 542 -2.73 11.94 -22.31
CA ILE A 542 -3.12 13.28 -21.88
C ILE A 542 -3.89 13.19 -20.56
N ASP A 543 -3.69 14.16 -19.66
CA ASP A 543 -4.46 14.25 -18.43
C ASP A 543 -5.97 14.35 -18.73
N VAL A 544 -6.80 13.73 -17.89
CA VAL A 544 -8.26 13.71 -18.11
C VAL A 544 -8.87 15.06 -17.77
N VAL A 545 -8.55 15.58 -16.58
CA VAL A 545 -9.06 16.86 -16.07
C VAL A 545 -7.96 17.59 -15.28
N PRO A 546 -7.88 18.92 -15.36
CA PRO A 546 -6.83 19.69 -14.65
C PRO A 546 -6.86 19.49 -13.12
N ARG A 547 -8.04 19.35 -12.53
CA ARG A 547 -8.23 19.16 -11.07
C ARG A 547 -7.72 17.83 -10.54
N GLN A 548 -7.33 16.89 -11.41
CA GLN A 548 -6.84 15.57 -10.97
C GLN A 548 -5.55 15.64 -10.12
N VAL A 549 -4.80 16.73 -10.23
CA VAL A 549 -3.56 16.94 -9.45
C VAL A 549 -3.83 17.23 -7.99
N LEU A 550 -4.98 17.81 -7.67
CA LEU A 550 -5.32 18.31 -6.36
C LEU A 550 -6.00 17.25 -5.49
N GLY A 551 -5.82 17.36 -4.18
CA GLY A 551 -6.60 16.65 -3.18
C GLY A 551 -7.96 17.31 -2.94
N ILE A 552 -8.77 16.69 -2.07
CA ILE A 552 -10.14 17.15 -1.82
C ILE A 552 -10.16 18.57 -1.23
N ALA A 553 -9.41 18.83 -0.15
CA ALA A 553 -9.39 20.14 0.49
C ALA A 553 -8.86 21.24 -0.45
N ALA A 554 -7.82 20.94 -1.23
CA ALA A 554 -7.26 21.89 -2.20
C ALA A 554 -8.23 22.17 -3.36
N SER A 555 -9.07 21.20 -3.74
CA SER A 555 -10.06 21.39 -4.82
C SER A 555 -11.25 22.27 -4.44
N LEU A 556 -11.42 22.59 -3.14
CA LEU A 556 -12.40 23.53 -2.65
C LEU A 556 -11.92 24.99 -2.67
N VAL A 557 -10.63 25.24 -2.86
CA VAL A 557 -10.07 26.59 -2.93
C VAL A 557 -10.39 27.19 -4.30
N PRO A 558 -11.22 28.24 -4.40
CA PRO A 558 -11.48 28.90 -5.67
C PRO A 558 -10.19 29.54 -6.21
N PHE A 559 -9.96 29.43 -7.52
CA PHE A 559 -8.80 30.02 -8.21
C PHE A 559 -7.43 29.56 -7.66
N VAL A 560 -7.33 28.36 -7.12
CA VAL A 560 -6.12 27.82 -6.49
C VAL A 560 -4.88 27.86 -7.39
N ALA A 561 -5.05 27.81 -8.71
CA ALA A 561 -3.95 27.93 -9.68
C ALA A 561 -3.31 29.33 -9.72
N HIS A 562 -3.99 30.35 -9.20
CA HIS A 562 -3.51 31.73 -9.11
C HIS A 562 -2.94 32.08 -7.73
N ASP A 563 -3.13 31.17 -6.74
CA ASP A 563 -2.66 31.40 -5.38
C ASP A 563 -1.21 30.94 -5.21
N GLU A 564 -0.50 31.59 -4.31
CA GLU A 564 0.80 31.12 -3.85
C GLU A 564 0.63 29.84 -3.03
N ALA A 565 1.50 28.83 -3.27
CA ALA A 565 1.34 27.50 -2.74
C ALA A 565 1.24 27.44 -1.20
N ASN A 566 2.01 28.23 -0.48
CA ASN A 566 1.96 28.28 0.99
C ASN A 566 0.62 28.83 1.49
N ARG A 567 0.06 29.82 0.81
CA ARG A 567 -1.25 30.39 1.18
C ARG A 567 -2.41 29.46 0.83
N ALA A 568 -2.31 28.72 -0.27
CA ALA A 568 -3.26 27.66 -0.60
C ALA A 568 -3.23 26.54 0.45
N LEU A 569 -2.04 26.13 0.92
CA LEU A 569 -1.86 25.16 1.99
C LEU A 569 -2.56 25.63 3.28
N MET A 570 -2.28 26.87 3.73
CA MET A 570 -2.94 27.47 4.92
C MET A 570 -4.46 27.51 4.74
N GLY A 571 -4.96 27.90 3.57
CA GLY A 571 -6.37 27.89 3.23
C GLY A 571 -7.02 26.52 3.37
N THR A 572 -6.36 25.47 2.91
CA THR A 572 -6.84 24.08 3.06
C THR A 572 -6.93 23.65 4.53
N HIS A 573 -6.00 24.11 5.39
CA HIS A 573 -6.05 23.85 6.83
C HIS A 573 -7.23 24.56 7.47
N MET A 574 -7.43 25.85 7.17
CA MET A 574 -8.55 26.63 7.70
C MET A 574 -9.90 26.05 7.32
N GLN A 575 -10.07 25.56 6.08
CA GLN A 575 -11.31 24.88 5.66
C GLN A 575 -11.62 23.65 6.51
N CYS A 576 -10.63 22.84 6.88
CA CYS A 576 -10.81 21.66 7.74
C CYS A 576 -11.15 22.04 9.20
N GLN A 577 -10.80 23.24 9.65
CA GLN A 577 -11.09 23.77 10.99
C GLN A 577 -12.41 24.54 11.07
N ALA A 578 -13.08 24.76 9.93
CA ALA A 578 -14.30 25.52 9.86
C ALA A 578 -15.43 24.81 10.64
N VAL A 579 -16.08 25.56 11.54
CA VAL A 579 -17.21 25.08 12.32
C VAL A 579 -18.52 25.37 11.58
N PRO A 580 -19.52 24.47 11.60
CA PRO A 580 -20.83 24.72 11.00
C PRO A 580 -21.47 25.99 11.54
N LEU A 581 -22.00 26.82 10.63
CA LEU A 581 -22.66 28.07 11.00
C LEU A 581 -24.10 27.83 11.50
N ILE A 582 -24.59 28.69 12.39
CA ILE A 582 -25.99 28.65 12.86
C ILE A 582 -26.95 28.87 11.69
N ILE A 583 -26.65 29.83 10.81
CA ILE A 583 -27.38 30.06 9.56
C ILE A 583 -26.42 29.83 8.42
N PRO A 584 -26.41 28.63 7.84
CA PRO A 584 -25.51 28.32 6.71
C PRO A 584 -25.99 29.02 5.45
N ALA A 585 -25.05 29.59 4.71
CA ALA A 585 -25.27 30.16 3.39
C ALA A 585 -24.40 29.52 2.34
N SER A 586 -24.88 29.44 1.10
CA SER A 586 -24.09 28.95 -0.01
C SER A 586 -22.94 29.90 -0.32
N PRO A 587 -21.73 29.41 -0.68
CA PRO A 587 -20.64 30.28 -1.07
C PRO A 587 -20.99 31.04 -2.35
N VAL A 588 -20.58 32.32 -2.42
CA VAL A 588 -20.80 33.16 -3.60
C VAL A 588 -20.04 32.61 -4.81
N VAL A 589 -18.81 32.13 -4.58
CA VAL A 589 -17.98 31.45 -5.58
C VAL A 589 -17.67 30.07 -5.07
N GLY A 590 -18.02 29.05 -5.85
CA GLY A 590 -17.80 27.64 -5.51
C GLY A 590 -17.05 26.91 -6.62
N THR A 591 -16.48 25.75 -6.28
CA THR A 591 -15.74 24.88 -7.19
C THR A 591 -16.55 23.69 -7.71
N GLY A 592 -17.76 23.47 -7.17
CA GLY A 592 -18.61 22.32 -7.46
C GLY A 592 -18.29 21.09 -6.59
N MET A 593 -17.23 21.15 -5.78
CA MET A 593 -16.89 20.05 -4.85
C MET A 593 -17.71 20.09 -3.56
N GLU A 594 -18.35 21.20 -3.26
CA GLU A 594 -19.16 21.42 -2.07
C GLU A 594 -20.33 20.43 -1.94
N TYR A 595 -20.87 19.97 -3.08
CA TYR A 595 -21.95 18.98 -3.11
C TYR A 595 -21.45 17.54 -3.00
N VAL A 596 -20.23 17.28 -3.49
CA VAL A 596 -19.67 15.92 -3.58
C VAL A 596 -19.25 15.39 -2.20
N ILE A 597 -18.69 16.24 -1.36
CA ILE A 597 -18.14 15.85 -0.05
C ILE A 597 -19.23 15.32 0.89
N PRO A 598 -20.35 16.05 1.14
CA PRO A 598 -21.43 15.52 1.98
C PRO A 598 -22.08 14.25 1.42
N GLN A 599 -22.14 14.10 0.10
CA GLN A 599 -22.65 12.89 -0.53
C GLN A 599 -21.75 11.68 -0.28
N ALA A 600 -20.44 11.85 -0.39
CA ALA A 600 -19.46 10.77 -0.20
C ALA A 600 -19.53 10.17 1.21
N LEU A 601 -19.77 10.98 2.22
CA LEU A 601 -19.92 10.58 3.63
C LEU A 601 -21.37 10.23 4.02
N LYS A 602 -22.32 10.28 3.07
CA LYS A 602 -23.75 10.12 3.35
C LYS A 602 -24.29 11.05 4.46
N ARG A 603 -23.60 12.20 4.70
CA ARG A 603 -24.05 13.24 5.64
C ARG A 603 -25.22 14.04 5.08
N ALA A 604 -25.30 14.19 3.76
CA ALA A 604 -26.47 14.71 3.06
C ALA A 604 -27.27 13.54 2.50
N ILE A 605 -28.49 13.39 2.95
CA ILE A 605 -29.41 12.34 2.52
C ILE A 605 -30.17 12.85 1.31
N TYR A 606 -30.10 12.12 0.20
CA TYR A 606 -30.81 12.43 -1.05
C TYR A 606 -31.88 11.39 -1.33
N SER A 607 -33.03 11.85 -1.83
CA SER A 607 -34.03 10.95 -2.35
C SER A 607 -33.54 10.28 -3.65
N PRO A 608 -33.65 8.95 -3.82
CA PRO A 608 -33.21 8.26 -5.03
C PRO A 608 -34.06 8.58 -6.26
N GLU A 609 -35.27 9.09 -6.05
CA GLU A 609 -36.21 9.53 -7.10
C GLU A 609 -37.00 10.76 -6.66
N ASP A 610 -37.59 11.45 -7.62
CA ASP A 610 -38.52 12.53 -7.34
C ASP A 610 -39.74 11.98 -6.59
N GLY A 611 -40.19 12.67 -5.55
CA GLY A 611 -41.27 12.21 -4.71
C GLY A 611 -41.93 13.33 -3.91
N LYS A 612 -42.90 12.94 -3.08
CA LYS A 612 -43.63 13.82 -2.19
C LYS A 612 -43.38 13.43 -0.74
N VAL A 613 -43.02 14.38 0.11
CA VAL A 613 -42.90 14.14 1.54
C VAL A 613 -44.28 13.83 2.12
N VAL A 614 -44.43 12.64 2.70
CA VAL A 614 -45.68 12.15 3.27
C VAL A 614 -45.73 12.38 4.77
N TYR A 615 -44.58 12.22 5.43
CA TYR A 615 -44.46 12.36 6.87
C TYR A 615 -43.11 12.96 7.24
N ILE A 616 -43.08 13.84 8.20
CA ILE A 616 -41.88 14.45 8.76
C ILE A 616 -42.03 14.69 10.26
N ASP A 617 -41.06 14.27 11.03
CA ASP A 617 -40.92 14.61 12.46
C ASP A 617 -39.42 14.82 12.80
N ALA A 618 -39.10 15.06 14.08
CA ALA A 618 -37.73 15.29 14.53
C ALA A 618 -36.81 14.05 14.42
N SER A 619 -37.36 12.85 14.16
CA SER A 619 -36.63 11.58 14.12
C SER A 619 -36.62 10.93 12.75
N LYS A 620 -37.60 11.24 11.90
CA LYS A 620 -37.70 10.61 10.57
C LYS A 620 -38.39 11.47 9.52
N VAL A 621 -38.01 11.25 8.27
CA VAL A 621 -38.66 11.79 7.07
C VAL A 621 -39.09 10.64 6.20
N THR A 622 -40.37 10.60 5.76
CA THR A 622 -40.89 9.61 4.83
C THR A 622 -41.24 10.29 3.50
N ILE A 623 -40.64 9.79 2.41
CA ILE A 623 -40.88 10.28 1.05
C ILE A 623 -41.53 9.18 0.24
N LYS A 624 -42.63 9.50 -0.43
CA LYS A 624 -43.27 8.62 -1.41
C LYS A 624 -42.78 9.00 -2.79
N GLY A 625 -42.02 8.11 -3.41
CA GLY A 625 -41.46 8.30 -4.73
C GLY A 625 -42.53 8.23 -5.85
N LYS A 626 -42.17 8.69 -7.06
CA LYS A 626 -43.04 8.58 -8.25
C LYS A 626 -43.40 7.13 -8.60
N SER A 627 -42.50 6.18 -8.28
CA SER A 627 -42.73 4.74 -8.41
C SER A 627 -43.76 4.18 -7.42
N GLY A 628 -44.22 4.97 -6.45
CA GLY A 628 -45.13 4.57 -5.37
C GLY A 628 -44.41 3.94 -4.16
N LYS A 629 -43.11 3.76 -4.21
CA LYS A 629 -42.29 3.22 -3.11
C LYS A 629 -42.12 4.28 -2.03
N GLU A 630 -42.21 3.85 -0.77
CA GLU A 630 -41.93 4.72 0.38
C GLU A 630 -40.51 4.55 0.86
N TYR A 631 -39.83 5.68 1.02
CA TYR A 631 -38.46 5.79 1.55
C TYR A 631 -38.50 6.46 2.91
N VAL A 632 -38.05 5.74 3.93
CA VAL A 632 -37.98 6.25 5.30
C VAL A 632 -36.54 6.58 5.66
N TYR A 633 -36.30 7.83 6.03
CA TYR A 633 -34.98 8.29 6.45
C TYR A 633 -35.05 8.65 7.94
N THR A 634 -34.16 8.04 8.71
CA THR A 634 -34.02 8.34 10.12
C THR A 634 -33.04 9.50 10.30
N ILE A 635 -33.41 10.49 11.09
CA ILE A 635 -32.55 11.63 11.42
C ILE A 635 -31.90 11.34 12.77
N GLU A 636 -30.59 11.27 12.79
CA GLU A 636 -29.83 11.09 14.02
C GLU A 636 -29.47 12.45 14.60
N LYS A 637 -29.67 12.59 15.91
CA LYS A 637 -29.19 13.75 16.69
C LYS A 637 -27.75 13.49 17.12
N PHE A 638 -26.95 14.54 17.05
CA PHE A 638 -25.62 14.55 17.68
C PHE A 638 -25.75 14.56 19.21
#